data_8483adc3d2e1cc10ddb38132b7ce598e
#
_entry.id   8483adc3d2e1cc10ddb38132b7ce598e
#
_cell.length_a   1.000
_cell.length_b   1.000
_cell.length_c   1.000
_cell.angle_alpha   90.00
_cell.angle_beta   90.00
_cell.angle_gamma   90.00
#
_symmetry.space_group_name_H-M   'P 1'
#
loop_
_entity.id
_entity.type
_entity.pdbx_description
1 polymer ?
#
loop_
_entity_poly.entity_id
_entity_poly.type
_entity_poly.pdbx_seq_one_letter_code
_entity_poly.pdbx_strand_id
1 'polypeptide(L)'
;MLLSFSRARLGRSLVALALLATLSGAASAGSAALAQNAPASRDAPGIDWLEIKSIVDAYGGASFGAAGSYEYIAAVAHGRLDPKDPANAGIVDLDRAPRTNGLVEYQTDVGILRPKDPALARRVLFYDVVNRGNKIALTTYFNEGAANPTNPEDAGNAFLMRQGYTVVWSGWQGDIAMSGDGTRIGADFPVATNPDGTPVTGPSREEIIFDDTTSTSMSLTWPTATRDAANGSLRVKEHQTDPWTDLPSSDWTWQDDKTIQIDRPSDMDAGAIYEFTYTARDPKVMGIGFAAVRDLVTFLKEATADNRGTPNPLNDLRQAPCEMPDPSGACTTNPPSTVDVSLIEGISQSGRFTRDFIWQGFNASPSGGRVFDGAMPLIAGSRKTWTNFRFAQPGRWSKQHEDHLQAGDQFPFTYATTTDPVSGQTDGILNLCTASNTCPKVMHLDGGGEFWLARASLIVADGAGNEVPLPDNVRAYLMTGTPHGYSLTGKPTTVPACANPTNIVYVGFVTRALTPALVDWIARGVEPPPSRYPSLSAGTLANPTSRSEVGFPDLESIGVAYTGIYNFLSVTNYAVVPPVVDASKSYRVFVPTANSDGIDLPGVRSPDLTVPLGTSMPWNPRAAGYAEGDQCVSNGSFIPFATTEAERAESGDPRSSLQERYASRADYVARVRAAALALRDEGFMLQDDVDFSVARAETTPLLP
;
A
#
# COMPACT_ATOMS: atom_id res chain seq x y z
N MET A 1 15.13 -51.11 13.05
CA MET A 1 15.66 -51.39 14.41
C MET A 1 14.83 -50.52 15.35
N LEU A 2 13.88 -51.18 16.01
CA LEU A 2 12.92 -50.61 16.95
C LEU A 2 13.60 -50.26 18.27
N LEU A 3 13.24 -49.16 18.91
CA LEU A 3 13.24 -49.05 20.37
C LEU A 3 12.21 -48.03 20.80
N SER A 4 11.19 -48.56 21.44
CA SER A 4 10.12 -47.92 22.21
C SER A 4 10.54 -47.69 23.66
N PHE A 5 10.07 -46.65 24.29
CA PHE A 5 9.83 -46.56 25.76
C PHE A 5 8.78 -45.46 25.97
N SER A 6 7.63 -45.76 26.38
CA SER A 6 7.00 -46.25 27.61
C SER A 6 6.53 -45.12 28.54
N ARG A 7 5.23 -45.11 28.75
CA ARG A 7 4.43 -44.25 29.64
C ARG A 7 4.72 -44.55 31.11
N ALA A 8 4.66 -43.55 31.98
CA ALA A 8 4.32 -43.75 33.39
C ALA A 8 3.33 -42.67 33.86
N ARG A 9 2.17 -43.15 34.31
CA ARG A 9 1.15 -42.39 35.09
C ARG A 9 1.39 -42.66 36.58
N LEU A 10 1.15 -41.63 37.39
CA LEU A 10 0.69 -41.73 38.83
C LEU A 10 0.27 -40.28 39.16
N GLY A 11 -0.85 -39.92 39.72
CA GLY A 11 -1.86 -40.62 40.52
C GLY A 11 -2.00 -40.00 41.92
N ARG A 12 -3.07 -39.16 42.13
CA ARG A 12 -3.82 -38.83 43.37
C ARG A 12 -3.05 -38.21 44.57
N SER A 13 -3.52 -37.06 45.18
CA SER A 13 -4.55 -37.09 46.23
C SER A 13 -4.99 -35.66 46.63
N LEU A 14 -6.30 -35.52 46.86
CA LEU A 14 -6.98 -34.40 47.54
C LEU A 14 -6.67 -34.43 49.07
N VAL A 15 -6.53 -33.22 49.67
CA VAL A 15 -7.01 -32.98 51.04
C VAL A 15 -7.61 -31.57 51.10
N ALA A 16 -8.90 -31.51 51.40
CA ALA A 16 -9.61 -30.29 51.78
C ALA A 16 -9.45 -30.07 53.29
N LEU A 17 -9.26 -28.82 53.70
CA LEU A 17 -9.53 -28.42 55.08
C LEU A 17 -10.17 -27.00 55.07
N ALA A 18 -11.44 -26.99 55.45
CA ALA A 18 -12.18 -25.77 55.76
C ALA A 18 -11.87 -25.31 57.18
N LEU A 19 -11.64 -24.02 57.37
CA LEU A 19 -11.79 -23.36 58.68
C LEU A 19 -12.59 -22.06 58.50
N LEU A 20 -13.79 -22.04 59.07
CA LEU A 20 -14.58 -20.86 59.33
C LEU A 20 -13.95 -20.08 60.51
N ALA A 21 -13.79 -18.77 60.31
CA ALA A 21 -13.72 -17.83 61.43
C ALA A 21 -14.45 -16.56 61.04
N THR A 22 -15.59 -16.35 61.68
CA THR A 22 -16.36 -15.09 61.69
C THR A 22 -15.65 -14.06 62.58
N LEU A 23 -15.49 -12.84 62.08
CA LEU A 23 -15.39 -11.65 62.92
C LEU A 23 -15.89 -10.41 62.19
N SER A 24 -16.75 -9.72 62.90
CA SER A 24 -17.57 -8.58 62.56
C SER A 24 -16.77 -7.26 62.36
N GLY A 25 -17.23 -6.52 61.39
CA GLY A 25 -17.49 -5.08 61.45
C GLY A 25 -16.39 -4.06 61.63
N ALA A 26 -16.13 -3.30 60.60
CA ALA A 26 -16.01 -1.83 60.65
C ALA A 26 -16.04 -1.31 59.20
N ALA A 27 -17.09 -0.57 58.82
CA ALA A 27 -17.13 0.20 57.59
C ALA A 27 -16.18 1.41 57.73
N SER A 28 -15.07 1.38 57.01
CA SER A 28 -14.29 2.58 56.71
C SER A 28 -14.50 2.93 55.23
N ALA A 29 -15.20 4.06 55.04
CA ALA A 29 -15.27 4.72 53.73
C ALA A 29 -13.85 5.12 53.31
N GLY A 30 -13.22 4.25 52.56
CA GLY A 30 -11.98 4.56 51.85
C GLY A 30 -12.28 5.37 50.60
N SER A 31 -11.98 6.63 50.59
CA SER A 31 -11.89 7.47 49.38
C SER A 31 -11.09 6.71 48.33
N ALA A 32 -11.72 6.38 47.19
CA ALA A 32 -11.02 5.99 46.02
C ALA A 32 -10.19 7.18 45.54
N ALA A 33 -8.93 7.22 45.94
CA ALA A 33 -7.95 8.08 45.35
C ALA A 33 -7.84 7.67 43.88
N LEU A 34 -8.30 8.52 42.97
CA LEU A 34 -7.94 8.46 41.55
C LEU A 34 -6.41 8.31 41.53
N ALA A 35 -5.94 7.15 41.05
CA ALA A 35 -4.54 6.95 40.74
C ALA A 35 -4.20 7.99 39.66
N GLN A 36 -3.65 9.12 40.09
CA GLN A 36 -2.96 10.03 39.19
C GLN A 36 -1.80 9.19 38.64
N ASN A 37 -1.87 8.86 37.34
CA ASN A 37 -0.75 8.25 36.63
C ASN A 37 0.46 9.15 36.88
N ALA A 38 1.48 8.62 37.54
CA ALA A 38 2.76 9.29 37.64
C ALA A 38 3.22 9.63 36.22
N PRO A 39 3.81 10.81 35.98
CA PRO A 39 4.35 11.14 34.67
C PRO A 39 5.29 10.01 34.25
N ALA A 40 5.11 9.50 33.04
CA ALA A 40 5.97 8.47 32.48
C ALA A 40 7.43 8.92 32.62
N SER A 41 8.33 7.99 32.92
CA SER A 41 9.75 8.31 33.06
C SER A 41 10.24 8.84 31.71
N ARG A 42 11.02 9.94 31.72
CA ARG A 42 11.68 10.48 30.52
C ARG A 42 12.58 9.48 29.79
N ASP A 43 12.84 8.33 30.40
CA ASP A 43 13.63 7.22 29.84
C ASP A 43 12.77 6.01 29.48
N ALA A 44 11.44 6.19 29.27
CA ALA A 44 10.55 5.12 28.84
C ALA A 44 10.54 4.99 27.30
N PRO A 45 10.36 3.75 26.73
CA PRO A 45 10.08 3.55 25.33
C PRO A 45 8.75 4.18 24.89
N GLY A 46 8.56 4.39 23.58
CA GLY A 46 7.36 4.98 22.97
C GLY A 46 7.60 6.42 22.52
N ILE A 47 6.52 7.23 22.48
CA ILE A 47 6.62 8.64 22.10
C ILE A 47 7.14 9.47 23.28
N ASP A 48 8.41 9.87 23.20
CA ASP A 48 9.05 10.73 24.19
C ASP A 48 8.46 12.14 24.15
N TRP A 49 8.30 12.69 22.95
CA TRP A 49 7.80 14.03 22.74
C TRP A 49 7.10 14.17 21.39
N LEU A 50 5.88 14.68 21.39
CA LEU A 50 5.18 15.14 20.20
C LEU A 50 5.31 16.67 20.13
N GLU A 51 6.32 17.14 19.41
CA GLU A 51 6.62 18.57 19.26
C GLU A 51 5.67 19.21 18.26
N ILE A 52 4.66 19.93 18.75
CA ILE A 52 3.72 20.68 17.89
C ILE A 52 4.44 21.86 17.26
N LYS A 53 4.51 21.90 15.93
CA LYS A 53 5.15 22.98 15.16
C LYS A 53 4.16 24.08 14.78
N SER A 54 2.94 23.70 14.39
CA SER A 54 1.87 24.65 14.06
C SER A 54 0.51 24.00 14.19
N ILE A 55 -0.50 24.83 14.43
CA ILE A 55 -1.94 24.50 14.31
C ILE A 55 -2.55 25.62 13.49
N VAL A 56 -3.10 25.27 12.32
CA VAL A 56 -3.67 26.25 11.38
C VAL A 56 -5.04 25.80 10.90
N ASP A 57 -5.89 26.75 10.52
CA ASP A 57 -7.16 26.43 9.85
C ASP A 57 -6.85 25.75 8.52
N ALA A 58 -7.37 24.54 8.34
CA ALA A 58 -7.26 23.85 7.07
C ALA A 58 -8.24 24.41 6.04
N TYR A 59 -7.87 24.35 4.76
CA TYR A 59 -8.72 24.77 3.64
C TYR A 59 -9.25 26.20 3.77
N GLY A 60 -8.46 27.12 4.31
CA GLY A 60 -8.88 28.51 4.54
C GLY A 60 -10.07 28.66 5.50
N GLY A 61 -10.34 27.66 6.35
CA GLY A 61 -11.47 27.64 7.28
C GLY A 61 -12.80 27.21 6.66
N ALA A 62 -12.79 26.60 5.47
CA ALA A 62 -13.97 26.05 4.83
C ALA A 62 -14.68 25.01 5.71
N SER A 63 -16.02 24.92 5.60
CA SER A 63 -16.84 23.97 6.34
C SER A 63 -17.28 22.80 5.47
N PHE A 64 -17.28 21.58 6.02
CA PHE A 64 -17.54 20.32 5.32
C PHE A 64 -18.81 19.62 5.85
N GLY A 65 -19.96 20.20 5.54
CA GLY A 65 -21.27 19.65 5.95
C GLY A 65 -21.40 19.55 7.46
N ALA A 66 -21.83 18.41 7.97
CA ALA A 66 -22.04 18.18 9.40
C ALA A 66 -20.73 18.15 10.23
N ALA A 67 -19.58 17.94 9.61
CA ALA A 67 -18.29 17.89 10.29
C ALA A 67 -17.69 19.28 10.59
N GLY A 68 -18.26 20.35 10.04
CA GLY A 68 -17.76 21.70 10.26
C GLY A 68 -16.43 21.97 9.59
N SER A 69 -15.67 22.95 10.13
CA SER A 69 -14.34 23.28 9.64
C SER A 69 -13.27 22.38 10.27
N TYR A 70 -12.11 22.31 9.61
CA TYR A 70 -10.99 21.49 10.00
C TYR A 70 -9.78 22.33 10.37
N GLU A 71 -8.91 21.78 11.20
CA GLU A 71 -7.56 22.29 11.45
C GLU A 71 -6.50 21.29 11.05
N TYR A 72 -5.33 21.78 10.65
CA TYR A 72 -4.16 21.00 10.36
C TYR A 72 -3.09 21.23 11.43
N ILE A 73 -2.65 20.15 12.05
CA ILE A 73 -1.58 20.15 13.06
C ILE A 73 -0.34 19.56 12.39
N ALA A 74 0.72 20.36 12.28
CA ALA A 74 2.05 19.88 11.94
C ALA A 74 2.87 19.66 13.22
N ALA A 75 3.51 18.49 13.31
CA ALA A 75 4.29 18.11 14.47
C ALA A 75 5.52 17.28 14.08
N VAL A 76 6.43 17.08 15.02
CA VAL A 76 7.51 16.10 14.96
C VAL A 76 7.35 15.16 16.15
N ALA A 77 7.26 13.85 15.86
CA ALA A 77 7.31 12.83 16.90
C ALA A 77 8.76 12.41 17.14
N HIS A 78 9.21 12.54 18.39
CA HIS A 78 10.47 11.99 18.88
C HIS A 78 10.17 10.69 19.60
N GLY A 79 10.63 9.58 19.05
CA GLY A 79 10.35 8.25 19.58
C GLY A 79 11.59 7.55 20.10
N ARG A 80 11.37 6.58 21.00
CA ARG A 80 12.41 5.76 21.61
C ARG A 80 12.01 4.29 21.60
N LEU A 81 12.90 3.42 21.16
CA LEU A 81 12.71 1.98 21.11
C LEU A 81 13.70 1.27 22.04
N ASP A 82 13.20 0.32 22.82
CA ASP A 82 14.06 -0.64 23.52
C ASP A 82 14.41 -1.79 22.57
N PRO A 83 15.69 -1.97 22.20
CA PRO A 83 16.10 -3.09 21.35
C PRO A 83 15.91 -4.48 21.99
N LYS A 84 15.65 -4.52 23.30
CA LYS A 84 15.40 -5.78 24.03
C LYS A 84 13.92 -6.12 24.13
N ASP A 85 13.03 -5.18 23.77
CA ASP A 85 11.59 -5.45 23.76
C ASP A 85 11.27 -6.46 22.65
N PRO A 86 10.59 -7.58 22.98
CA PRO A 86 10.15 -8.56 22.00
C PRO A 86 9.34 -7.96 20.82
N ALA A 87 8.59 -6.88 21.07
CA ALA A 87 7.83 -6.17 20.04
C ALA A 87 8.73 -5.50 18.98
N ASN A 88 10.02 -5.32 19.25
CA ASN A 88 11.02 -4.72 18.36
C ASN A 88 12.03 -5.74 17.82
N ALA A 89 11.95 -7.01 18.25
CA ALA A 89 12.94 -8.04 17.92
C ALA A 89 13.04 -8.33 16.41
N GLY A 90 11.99 -8.04 15.64
CA GLY A 90 11.98 -8.21 14.19
C GLY A 90 12.68 -7.09 13.42
N ILE A 91 13.09 -5.99 14.06
CA ILE A 91 13.71 -4.85 13.36
C ILE A 91 15.17 -5.15 13.07
N VAL A 92 15.50 -5.24 11.78
CA VAL A 92 16.86 -5.54 11.32
C VAL A 92 17.83 -4.44 11.74
N ASP A 93 18.97 -4.84 12.33
CA ASP A 93 20.05 -3.97 12.81
C ASP A 93 19.66 -2.96 13.91
N LEU A 94 18.52 -3.13 14.59
CA LEU A 94 18.16 -2.26 15.73
C LEU A 94 19.17 -2.34 16.87
N ASP A 95 19.76 -3.50 17.08
CA ASP A 95 20.81 -3.73 18.05
C ASP A 95 22.14 -3.03 17.72
N ARG A 96 22.32 -2.61 16.45
CA ARG A 96 23.48 -1.87 15.92
C ARG A 96 23.26 -0.35 15.88
N ALA A 97 22.06 0.12 16.21
CA ALA A 97 21.78 1.55 16.27
C ALA A 97 22.44 2.21 17.50
N PRO A 98 22.86 3.46 17.41
CA PRO A 98 23.29 4.26 18.56
C PRO A 98 22.21 4.32 19.64
N ARG A 99 22.60 4.37 20.91
CA ARG A 99 21.67 4.36 22.05
C ARG A 99 21.95 5.49 23.03
N THR A 100 20.87 6.10 23.50
CA THR A 100 20.88 7.03 24.63
C THR A 100 20.17 6.35 25.81
N ASN A 101 20.85 6.16 26.93
CA ASN A 101 20.31 5.44 28.09
C ASN A 101 19.77 4.02 27.76
N GLY A 102 20.38 3.35 26.78
CA GLY A 102 19.98 1.99 26.34
C GLY A 102 18.88 1.95 25.30
N LEU A 103 18.23 3.06 24.97
CA LEU A 103 17.16 3.18 23.97
C LEU A 103 17.69 3.75 22.64
N VAL A 104 17.10 3.32 21.54
CA VAL A 104 17.35 3.85 20.19
C VAL A 104 16.38 5.01 19.93
N GLU A 105 16.89 6.16 19.54
CA GLU A 105 16.11 7.35 19.26
C GLU A 105 15.84 7.49 17.76
N TYR A 106 14.65 8.03 17.42
CA TYR A 106 14.26 8.36 16.04
C TYR A 106 13.36 9.59 16.03
N GLN A 107 13.21 10.20 14.85
CA GLN A 107 12.28 11.31 14.63
C GLN A 107 11.47 11.07 13.36
N THR A 108 10.23 11.59 13.35
CA THR A 108 9.37 11.56 12.18
C THR A 108 8.46 12.79 12.14
N ASP A 109 8.29 13.37 10.94
CA ASP A 109 7.23 14.35 10.71
C ASP A 109 5.87 13.71 10.95
N VAL A 110 4.94 14.50 11.49
CA VAL A 110 3.55 14.11 11.73
C VAL A 110 2.63 15.19 11.19
N GLY A 111 1.59 14.79 10.47
CA GLY A 111 0.47 15.63 10.08
C GLY A 111 -0.83 15.08 10.67
N ILE A 112 -1.67 15.94 11.22
CA ILE A 112 -3.02 15.57 11.68
C ILE A 112 -4.01 16.58 11.13
N LEU A 113 -5.00 16.09 10.38
CA LEU A 113 -6.12 16.87 9.85
C LEU A 113 -7.39 16.40 10.58
N ARG A 114 -8.03 17.29 11.36
CA ARG A 114 -9.17 16.91 12.20
C ARG A 114 -10.25 18.00 12.24
N PRO A 115 -11.51 17.64 12.55
CA PRO A 115 -12.54 18.64 12.86
C PRO A 115 -12.08 19.57 13.99
N LYS A 116 -12.30 20.88 13.81
CA LYS A 116 -11.99 21.90 14.85
C LYS A 116 -12.90 21.78 16.07
N ASP A 117 -14.17 21.43 15.85
CA ASP A 117 -15.13 21.15 16.90
C ASP A 117 -15.19 19.64 17.15
N PRO A 118 -14.67 19.15 18.28
CA PRO A 118 -14.70 17.72 18.61
C PRO A 118 -16.13 17.14 18.66
N ALA A 119 -17.13 17.95 18.97
CA ALA A 119 -18.51 17.47 19.02
C ALA A 119 -19.08 17.10 17.63
N LEU A 120 -18.47 17.60 16.55
CA LEU A 120 -18.83 17.31 15.16
C LEU A 120 -17.95 16.22 14.54
N ALA A 121 -16.92 15.78 15.26
CA ALA A 121 -16.01 14.72 14.81
C ALA A 121 -16.66 13.35 14.95
N ARG A 122 -16.33 12.43 14.04
CA ARG A 122 -16.46 10.99 14.28
C ARG A 122 -15.20 10.48 14.99
N ARG A 123 -15.35 9.45 15.84
CA ARG A 123 -14.22 8.82 16.54
C ARG A 123 -13.55 7.76 15.67
N VAL A 124 -13.22 8.18 14.43
CA VAL A 124 -12.52 7.37 13.42
C VAL A 124 -11.19 8.02 13.10
N LEU A 125 -10.10 7.30 13.34
CA LEU A 125 -8.76 7.66 12.90
C LEU A 125 -8.48 6.97 11.58
N PHE A 126 -8.23 7.76 10.55
CA PHE A 126 -7.82 7.30 9.23
C PHE A 126 -6.33 7.60 9.04
N TYR A 127 -5.49 6.58 9.13
CA TYR A 127 -4.05 6.70 8.93
C TYR A 127 -3.71 6.44 7.47
N ASP A 128 -3.36 7.50 6.73
CA ASP A 128 -2.86 7.42 5.35
C ASP A 128 -1.34 7.24 5.38
N VAL A 129 -0.87 6.07 4.99
CA VAL A 129 0.55 5.76 4.87
C VAL A 129 1.15 6.59 3.73
N VAL A 130 1.97 7.58 4.05
CA VAL A 130 2.56 8.46 3.03
C VAL A 130 3.37 7.69 1.98
N ASN A 131 3.23 8.07 0.71
CA ASN A 131 4.01 7.52 -0.39
C ASN A 131 5.12 8.50 -0.78
N ARG A 132 6.37 8.16 -0.49
CA ARG A 132 7.54 9.04 -0.69
C ARG A 132 7.35 10.42 -0.05
N GLY A 133 6.69 10.46 1.11
CA GLY A 133 6.40 11.68 1.87
C GLY A 133 5.16 12.45 1.41
N ASN A 134 4.43 11.97 0.40
CA ASN A 134 3.21 12.61 -0.10
C ASN A 134 1.95 12.01 0.55
N LYS A 135 0.96 12.86 0.82
CA LYS A 135 -0.35 12.52 1.40
C LYS A 135 -1.31 12.11 0.27
N ILE A 136 -1.24 10.83 -0.12
CA ILE A 136 -1.86 10.36 -1.37
C ILE A 136 -3.38 10.28 -1.26
N ALA A 137 -3.95 9.95 -0.10
CA ALA A 137 -5.40 9.91 0.08
C ALA A 137 -6.09 11.26 -0.16
N LEU A 138 -5.38 12.39 0.01
CA LEU A 138 -5.91 13.70 -0.33
C LEU A 138 -5.93 13.97 -1.85
N THR A 139 -4.98 13.37 -2.61
CA THR A 139 -4.79 13.68 -4.03
C THR A 139 -5.44 12.68 -4.97
N THR A 140 -5.71 11.45 -4.51
CA THR A 140 -6.26 10.39 -5.35
C THR A 140 -7.11 9.41 -4.52
N TYR A 141 -7.96 8.65 -5.16
CA TYR A 141 -8.86 7.63 -4.62
C TYR A 141 -9.94 8.12 -3.62
N PHE A 142 -9.62 9.08 -2.73
CA PHE A 142 -10.56 9.56 -1.71
C PHE A 142 -11.01 10.99 -2.00
N ASN A 143 -10.14 12.00 -1.75
CA ASN A 143 -10.54 13.40 -1.89
C ASN A 143 -10.33 13.98 -3.30
N GLU A 144 -9.34 13.50 -4.04
CA GLU A 144 -9.02 13.97 -5.39
C GLU A 144 -8.74 15.48 -5.45
N GLY A 145 -8.09 16.00 -4.39
CA GLY A 145 -7.73 17.39 -4.20
C GLY A 145 -6.21 17.60 -4.20
N ALA A 146 -5.73 18.54 -3.40
CA ALA A 146 -4.30 18.83 -3.23
C ALA A 146 -3.72 18.11 -2.00
N ALA A 147 -2.41 17.85 -2.02
CA ALA A 147 -1.71 17.16 -0.92
C ALA A 147 -1.66 17.99 0.38
N ASN A 148 -1.72 19.32 0.28
CA ASN A 148 -1.68 20.21 1.43
C ASN A 148 -3.00 20.99 1.55
N PRO A 149 -3.63 20.98 2.74
CA PRO A 149 -4.96 21.54 2.95
C PRO A 149 -4.91 23.06 3.19
N THR A 150 -4.51 23.85 2.18
CA THR A 150 -4.27 25.30 2.33
C THR A 150 -5.50 26.13 1.98
N ASN A 151 -6.03 25.99 0.76
CA ASN A 151 -7.14 26.77 0.26
C ASN A 151 -8.41 25.92 0.14
N PRO A 152 -9.61 26.50 0.09
CA PRO A 152 -10.87 25.75 -0.04
C PRO A 152 -10.89 24.78 -1.24
N GLU A 153 -10.33 25.19 -2.37
CA GLU A 153 -10.26 24.38 -3.60
C GLU A 153 -9.33 23.16 -3.50
N ASP A 154 -8.40 23.15 -2.53
CA ASP A 154 -7.51 22.03 -2.28
C ASP A 154 -8.24 20.79 -1.72
N ALA A 155 -9.50 20.98 -1.25
CA ALA A 155 -10.29 19.89 -0.66
C ALA A 155 -10.74 18.83 -1.66
N GLY A 156 -10.74 19.14 -2.98
CA GLY A 156 -11.29 18.24 -3.99
C GLY A 156 -12.78 17.96 -3.73
N ASN A 157 -13.16 16.67 -3.72
CA ASN A 157 -14.52 16.26 -3.35
C ASN A 157 -14.78 16.28 -1.83
N ALA A 158 -13.77 16.53 -1.02
CA ALA A 158 -13.81 16.62 0.44
C ALA A 158 -14.36 15.38 1.17
N PHE A 159 -14.24 14.19 0.57
CA PHE A 159 -14.87 12.98 1.11
C PHE A 159 -14.46 12.70 2.57
N LEU A 160 -13.16 12.63 2.88
CA LEU A 160 -12.69 12.32 4.23
C LEU A 160 -13.16 13.33 5.27
N MET A 161 -13.19 14.63 4.92
CA MET A 161 -13.66 15.69 5.81
C MET A 161 -15.17 15.61 6.01
N ARG A 162 -15.95 15.35 4.96
CA ARG A 162 -17.42 15.19 5.08
C ARG A 162 -17.82 13.98 5.91
N GLN A 163 -16.93 12.97 6.03
CA GLN A 163 -17.12 11.85 6.95
C GLN A 163 -16.82 12.20 8.41
N GLY A 164 -16.21 13.35 8.71
CA GLY A 164 -15.84 13.73 10.07
C GLY A 164 -14.62 12.97 10.61
N TYR A 165 -13.79 12.37 9.73
CA TYR A 165 -12.63 11.59 10.14
C TYR A 165 -11.46 12.45 10.58
N THR A 166 -10.68 11.94 11.54
CA THR A 166 -9.33 12.45 11.83
C THR A 166 -8.33 11.72 10.96
N VAL A 167 -7.67 12.45 10.04
CA VAL A 167 -6.66 11.88 9.14
C VAL A 167 -5.28 12.13 9.69
N VAL A 168 -4.46 11.08 9.74
CA VAL A 168 -3.11 11.13 10.34
C VAL A 168 -2.08 10.61 9.36
N TRP A 169 -0.93 11.28 9.32
CA TRP A 169 0.26 10.90 8.56
C TRP A 169 1.48 10.91 9.45
N SER A 170 2.41 10.00 9.23
CA SER A 170 3.78 10.11 9.77
C SER A 170 4.81 9.52 8.84
N GLY A 171 6.07 9.92 9.00
CA GLY A 171 7.17 9.40 8.21
C GLY A 171 7.54 7.98 8.61
N TRP A 172 7.65 7.09 7.62
CA TRP A 172 8.07 5.71 7.80
C TRP A 172 9.29 5.34 6.94
N GLN A 173 9.73 6.25 6.07
CA GLN A 173 10.84 6.08 5.13
C GLN A 173 12.01 6.94 5.56
N GLY A 174 13.07 6.34 6.10
CA GLY A 174 14.26 7.06 6.55
C GLY A 174 15.13 7.63 5.43
N ASP A 175 14.82 7.35 4.16
CA ASP A 175 15.43 7.95 2.98
C ASP A 175 14.69 9.21 2.47
N ILE A 176 13.59 9.59 3.13
CA ILE A 176 12.87 10.84 2.89
C ILE A 176 13.21 11.83 4.00
N ALA A 177 13.82 12.95 3.62
CA ALA A 177 14.17 14.00 4.56
C ALA A 177 12.92 14.61 5.21
N MET A 178 13.03 14.94 6.49
CA MET A 178 11.99 15.65 7.23
C MET A 178 11.85 17.08 6.71
N SER A 179 10.61 17.58 6.61
CA SER A 179 10.32 18.98 6.28
C SER A 179 10.16 19.83 7.54
N GLY A 180 9.68 19.25 8.63
CA GLY A 180 9.38 19.91 9.87
C GLY A 180 8.11 20.78 9.88
N ASP A 181 7.54 21.05 8.70
CA ASP A 181 6.37 21.93 8.52
C ASP A 181 5.10 21.15 8.08
N GLY A 182 5.23 19.83 7.92
CA GLY A 182 4.14 18.96 7.54
C GLY A 182 3.71 19.06 6.07
N THR A 183 4.41 19.79 5.22
CA THR A 183 4.11 19.85 3.77
C THR A 183 4.51 18.55 3.08
N ARG A 184 5.65 17.99 3.47
CA ARG A 184 6.14 16.66 3.09
C ARG A 184 6.53 15.91 4.35
N ILE A 185 6.18 14.65 4.43
CA ILE A 185 6.32 13.83 5.64
C ILE A 185 7.53 12.90 5.51
N GLY A 186 8.59 13.19 6.24
CA GLY A 186 9.84 12.42 6.26
C GLY A 186 10.17 11.84 7.63
N ALA A 187 11.31 11.14 7.71
CA ALA A 187 11.80 10.56 8.95
C ALA A 187 13.32 10.61 9.03
N ASP A 188 13.83 10.70 10.25
CA ASP A 188 15.26 10.55 10.55
C ASP A 188 15.47 9.32 11.44
N PHE A 189 16.07 8.30 10.85
CA PHE A 189 16.39 7.04 11.50
C PHE A 189 17.90 6.90 11.64
N PRO A 190 18.36 6.29 12.75
CA PRO A 190 19.79 6.13 13.03
C PRO A 190 20.47 5.22 12.02
N VAL A 191 21.75 5.49 11.78
CA VAL A 191 22.65 4.64 11.01
C VAL A 191 23.15 3.50 11.90
N ALA A 192 23.10 2.27 11.38
CA ALA A 192 23.70 1.13 12.05
C ALA A 192 25.23 1.19 12.01
N THR A 193 25.89 0.85 13.13
CA THR A 193 27.33 0.81 13.26
C THR A 193 27.81 -0.54 13.78
N ASN A 194 29.04 -0.91 13.46
CA ASN A 194 29.67 -2.08 14.07
C ASN A 194 29.96 -1.83 15.57
N PRO A 195 30.10 -2.88 16.40
CA PRO A 195 30.36 -2.72 17.84
C PRO A 195 31.63 -1.92 18.18
N ASP A 196 32.59 -1.85 17.26
CA ASP A 196 33.81 -1.05 17.37
C ASP A 196 33.66 0.40 16.89
N GLY A 197 32.44 0.80 16.48
CA GLY A 197 32.12 2.14 15.96
C GLY A 197 32.47 2.33 14.47
N THR A 198 32.99 1.33 13.79
CA THR A 198 33.24 1.43 12.33
C THR A 198 31.96 1.37 11.52
N PRO A 199 31.93 1.92 10.30
CA PRO A 199 30.79 1.82 9.40
C PRO A 199 30.40 0.36 9.11
N VAL A 200 29.09 0.06 9.08
CA VAL A 200 28.60 -1.18 8.51
C VAL A 200 28.71 -1.06 7.00
N THR A 201 29.35 -2.04 6.37
CA THR A 201 29.46 -2.14 4.92
C THR A 201 28.80 -3.42 4.41
N GLY A 202 28.35 -3.40 3.15
CA GLY A 202 27.78 -4.58 2.51
C GLY A 202 27.37 -4.31 1.08
N PRO A 203 27.01 -5.36 0.33
CA PRO A 203 26.65 -5.23 -1.07
C PRO A 203 25.31 -4.50 -1.23
N SER A 204 25.22 -3.63 -2.23
CA SER A 204 24.01 -2.95 -2.67
C SER A 204 23.89 -3.04 -4.19
N ARG A 205 22.65 -2.90 -4.67
CA ARG A 205 22.28 -3.02 -6.07
C ARG A 205 21.32 -1.90 -6.46
N GLU A 206 21.63 -1.22 -7.54
CA GLU A 206 20.73 -0.26 -8.15
C GLU A 206 20.40 -0.69 -9.57
N GLU A 207 19.15 -0.51 -9.97
CA GLU A 207 18.69 -0.73 -11.33
C GLU A 207 18.06 0.54 -11.87
N ILE A 208 18.42 0.96 -13.08
CA ILE A 208 17.98 2.23 -13.65
C ILE A 208 17.60 2.05 -15.09
N ILE A 209 16.52 2.72 -15.46
CA ILE A 209 16.04 2.91 -16.81
C ILE A 209 15.87 4.43 -17.00
N PHE A 210 16.55 4.98 -17.99
CA PHE A 210 16.51 6.42 -18.19
C PHE A 210 15.24 6.88 -18.91
N ASP A 211 14.72 6.09 -19.85
CA ASP A 211 13.64 6.46 -20.78
C ASP A 211 13.98 7.69 -21.65
N ASP A 212 15.27 7.93 -21.85
CA ASP A 212 15.82 8.93 -22.77
C ASP A 212 17.21 8.50 -23.24
N THR A 213 17.75 9.19 -24.23
CA THR A 213 19.08 8.91 -24.81
C THR A 213 20.18 9.85 -24.33
N THR A 214 19.87 10.78 -23.43
CA THR A 214 20.78 11.88 -23.02
C THR A 214 21.23 11.79 -21.57
N SER A 215 20.40 11.25 -20.69
CA SER A 215 20.73 11.08 -19.27
C SER A 215 21.82 10.03 -19.10
N THR A 216 22.80 10.33 -18.29
CA THR A 216 23.99 9.48 -18.06
C THR A 216 24.33 9.36 -16.57
N SER A 217 23.71 10.16 -15.72
CA SER A 217 23.97 10.18 -14.27
C SER A 217 22.97 9.30 -13.52
N MET A 218 23.49 8.52 -12.59
CA MET A 218 22.73 7.55 -11.80
C MET A 218 22.93 7.81 -10.30
N SER A 219 21.83 8.05 -9.59
CA SER A 219 21.85 8.22 -8.14
C SER A 219 21.71 6.88 -7.42
N LEU A 220 22.52 6.68 -6.38
CA LEU A 220 22.52 5.49 -5.55
C LEU A 220 21.74 5.73 -4.26
N THR A 221 21.06 4.72 -3.76
CA THR A 221 20.33 4.79 -2.48
C THR A 221 21.30 4.99 -1.31
N TRP A 222 22.41 4.23 -1.29
CA TRP A 222 23.37 4.23 -0.22
C TRP A 222 24.73 4.76 -0.68
N PRO A 223 25.48 5.45 0.20
CA PRO A 223 26.84 5.89 -0.16
C PRO A 223 27.78 4.70 -0.37
N THR A 224 28.69 4.84 -1.30
CA THR A 224 29.74 3.83 -1.54
C THR A 224 30.74 3.76 -0.38
N ALA A 225 31.23 2.59 -0.08
CA ALA A 225 32.32 2.41 0.90
C ALA A 225 33.65 2.98 0.42
N THR A 226 33.88 3.00 -0.91
CA THR A 226 35.05 3.58 -1.56
C THR A 226 34.72 3.91 -3.01
N ARG A 227 35.37 4.92 -3.55
CA ARG A 227 35.26 5.29 -4.98
C ARG A 227 36.28 4.56 -5.87
N ASP A 228 36.90 3.52 -5.38
CA ASP A 228 37.72 2.66 -6.24
C ASP A 228 36.83 1.98 -7.28
N ALA A 229 37.23 2.00 -8.55
CA ALA A 229 36.48 1.35 -9.63
C ALA A 229 36.31 -0.16 -9.40
N ALA A 230 37.24 -0.81 -8.68
CA ALA A 230 37.11 -2.21 -8.29
C ALA A 230 35.97 -2.48 -7.31
N ASN A 231 35.38 -1.42 -6.70
CA ASN A 231 34.24 -1.55 -5.78
C ASN A 231 32.89 -1.64 -6.47
N GLY A 232 32.82 -1.48 -7.79
CA GLY A 232 31.56 -1.51 -8.54
C GLY A 232 31.62 -2.36 -9.78
N SER A 233 30.46 -2.82 -10.22
CA SER A 233 30.29 -3.40 -11.54
C SER A 233 28.99 -2.95 -12.17
N LEU A 234 29.01 -2.71 -13.47
CA LEU A 234 27.90 -2.24 -14.27
C LEU A 234 27.59 -3.26 -15.36
N ARG A 235 26.31 -3.56 -15.56
CA ARG A 235 25.83 -4.39 -16.66
C ARG A 235 24.57 -3.81 -17.27
N VAL A 236 24.24 -4.20 -18.50
CA VAL A 236 23.12 -3.69 -19.28
C VAL A 236 22.42 -4.79 -20.02
N LYS A 237 21.13 -4.61 -20.27
CA LYS A 237 20.30 -5.39 -21.20
C LYS A 237 19.22 -4.50 -21.79
N GLU A 238 18.64 -4.87 -22.92
CA GLU A 238 17.57 -4.11 -23.56
C GLU A 238 16.19 -4.50 -22.98
N HIS A 239 15.86 -5.80 -23.02
CA HIS A 239 14.57 -6.31 -22.53
C HIS A 239 14.70 -7.04 -21.19
N GLN A 240 13.58 -7.12 -20.46
CA GLN A 240 13.55 -7.81 -19.16
C GLN A 240 14.03 -9.27 -19.22
N THR A 241 13.84 -9.95 -20.35
CA THR A 241 14.18 -11.37 -20.55
C THR A 241 15.55 -11.59 -21.16
N ASP A 242 16.24 -10.54 -21.61
CA ASP A 242 17.54 -10.65 -22.23
C ASP A 242 18.63 -11.06 -21.23
N PRO A 243 19.71 -11.69 -21.70
CA PRO A 243 20.89 -11.91 -20.91
C PRO A 243 21.58 -10.57 -20.59
N TRP A 244 22.18 -10.48 -19.43
CA TRP A 244 22.99 -9.34 -19.05
C TRP A 244 24.31 -9.28 -19.81
N THR A 245 24.72 -8.10 -20.25
CA THR A 245 26.03 -7.78 -20.82
C THR A 245 26.82 -6.93 -19.82
N ASP A 246 27.96 -7.43 -19.37
CA ASP A 246 28.85 -6.70 -18.48
C ASP A 246 29.52 -5.55 -19.23
N LEU A 247 29.54 -4.35 -18.61
CA LEU A 247 30.25 -3.17 -19.12
C LEU A 247 31.60 -3.03 -18.40
N PRO A 248 32.67 -2.69 -19.14
CA PRO A 248 33.98 -2.49 -18.54
C PRO A 248 34.00 -1.29 -17.60
N SER A 249 34.87 -1.31 -16.60
CA SER A 249 35.00 -0.22 -15.62
C SER A 249 35.44 1.13 -16.22
N SER A 250 35.82 1.16 -17.48
CA SER A 250 36.07 2.39 -18.24
C SER A 250 34.77 3.14 -18.62
N ASP A 251 33.64 2.46 -18.65
CA ASP A 251 32.37 2.99 -19.15
C ASP A 251 31.53 3.65 -18.04
N TRP A 252 32.08 3.77 -16.84
CA TRP A 252 31.43 4.48 -15.75
C TRP A 252 32.45 5.08 -14.77
N THR A 253 32.05 6.12 -14.04
CA THR A 253 32.92 6.79 -13.06
C THR A 253 32.13 7.26 -11.86
N TRP A 254 32.75 7.25 -10.66
CA TRP A 254 32.21 7.89 -9.46
C TRP A 254 32.28 9.41 -9.60
N GLN A 255 31.13 10.08 -9.49
CA GLN A 255 31.07 11.55 -9.36
C GLN A 255 31.18 11.98 -7.89
N ASP A 256 30.47 11.30 -7.03
CA ASP A 256 30.51 11.46 -5.57
C ASP A 256 30.21 10.11 -4.88
N ASP A 257 29.96 10.09 -3.56
CA ASP A 257 29.70 8.85 -2.83
C ASP A 257 28.33 8.23 -3.14
N LYS A 258 27.43 8.96 -3.80
CA LYS A 258 26.07 8.52 -4.13
C LYS A 258 25.69 8.68 -5.60
N THR A 259 26.66 9.00 -6.46
CA THR A 259 26.37 9.25 -7.87
C THR A 259 27.45 8.65 -8.75
N ILE A 260 27.03 7.93 -9.77
CA ILE A 260 27.91 7.48 -10.88
C ILE A 260 27.49 8.16 -12.18
N GLN A 261 28.45 8.31 -13.08
CA GLN A 261 28.26 8.67 -14.47
C GLN A 261 28.49 7.42 -15.32
N ILE A 262 27.63 7.17 -16.30
CA ILE A 262 27.70 6.03 -17.22
C ILE A 262 27.98 6.56 -18.62
N ASP A 263 28.93 5.97 -19.33
CA ASP A 263 29.09 6.09 -20.78
C ASP A 263 28.23 4.99 -21.43
N ARG A 264 27.06 5.39 -21.93
CA ARG A 264 26.04 4.44 -22.40
C ARG A 264 26.42 3.89 -23.77
N PRO A 265 26.35 2.54 -23.99
CA PRO A 265 26.56 1.97 -25.32
C PRO A 265 25.59 2.55 -26.34
N SER A 266 26.09 2.91 -27.51
CA SER A 266 25.30 3.60 -28.55
C SER A 266 24.28 2.70 -29.27
N ASP A 267 24.37 1.39 -29.08
CA ASP A 267 23.47 0.36 -29.59
C ASP A 267 22.31 0.03 -28.65
N MET A 268 22.32 0.59 -27.43
CA MET A 268 21.21 0.45 -26.47
C MET A 268 20.20 1.57 -26.62
N ASP A 269 18.92 1.23 -26.63
CA ASP A 269 17.85 2.21 -26.75
C ASP A 269 17.57 2.98 -25.45
N ALA A 270 16.56 3.88 -25.48
CA ALA A 270 16.22 4.70 -24.31
C ALA A 270 15.68 3.88 -23.14
N GLY A 271 15.07 2.73 -23.39
CA GLY A 271 14.48 1.83 -22.40
C GLY A 271 15.42 0.81 -21.82
N ALA A 272 16.70 0.79 -22.22
CA ALA A 272 17.66 -0.21 -21.74
C ALA A 272 17.79 -0.19 -20.20
N ILE A 273 17.94 -1.38 -19.64
CA ILE A 273 18.00 -1.65 -18.20
C ILE A 273 19.47 -1.71 -17.78
N TYR A 274 19.91 -0.79 -16.93
CA TYR A 274 21.24 -0.78 -16.33
C TYR A 274 21.16 -1.31 -14.90
N GLU A 275 22.10 -2.15 -14.52
CA GLU A 275 22.25 -2.61 -13.14
C GLU A 275 23.67 -2.29 -12.65
N PHE A 276 23.75 -1.59 -11.52
CA PHE A 276 24.99 -1.28 -10.85
C PHE A 276 25.05 -1.95 -9.48
N THR A 277 26.10 -2.72 -9.23
CA THR A 277 26.35 -3.35 -7.92
C THR A 277 27.64 -2.79 -7.32
N TYR A 278 27.63 -2.56 -6.01
CA TYR A 278 28.75 -1.95 -5.30
C TYR A 278 28.74 -2.32 -3.81
N THR A 279 29.85 -2.10 -3.12
CA THR A 279 29.86 -2.16 -1.65
C THR A 279 29.45 -0.81 -1.09
N ALA A 280 28.29 -0.80 -0.46
CA ALA A 280 27.73 0.37 0.22
C ALA A 280 28.18 0.45 1.69
N ARG A 281 27.94 1.61 2.34
CA ARG A 281 28.19 1.85 3.76
C ARG A 281 27.03 2.61 4.40
N ASP A 282 27.03 2.65 5.73
CA ASP A 282 26.15 3.47 6.55
C ASP A 282 24.64 3.18 6.34
N PRO A 283 24.17 1.93 6.45
CA PRO A 283 22.76 1.62 6.31
C PRO A 283 21.97 2.23 7.47
N LYS A 284 20.89 2.94 7.18
CA LYS A 284 19.89 3.34 8.17
C LYS A 284 19.08 2.13 8.63
N VAL A 285 18.65 2.13 9.89
CA VAL A 285 17.76 1.10 10.45
C VAL A 285 16.32 1.36 10.00
N MET A 286 16.04 1.01 8.75
CA MET A 286 14.77 1.37 8.08
C MET A 286 13.53 0.70 8.68
N GLY A 287 13.67 -0.49 9.30
CA GLY A 287 12.59 -1.18 9.99
C GLY A 287 11.97 -0.40 11.16
N ILE A 288 12.64 0.63 11.67
CA ILE A 288 12.09 1.59 12.65
C ILE A 288 10.80 2.22 12.13
N GLY A 289 10.63 2.39 10.82
CA GLY A 289 9.41 2.96 10.23
C GLY A 289 8.14 2.24 10.64
N PHE A 290 8.17 0.91 10.78
CA PHE A 290 7.01 0.14 11.26
C PHE A 290 6.71 0.42 12.74
N ALA A 291 7.73 0.44 13.60
CA ALA A 291 7.58 0.76 15.02
C ALA A 291 7.13 2.21 15.23
N ALA A 292 7.64 3.15 14.43
CA ALA A 292 7.26 4.57 14.50
C ALA A 292 5.76 4.77 14.25
N VAL A 293 5.20 4.09 13.24
CA VAL A 293 3.75 4.11 12.95
C VAL A 293 2.97 3.46 14.09
N ARG A 294 3.37 2.26 14.54
CA ARG A 294 2.76 1.55 15.66
C ARG A 294 2.68 2.42 16.92
N ASP A 295 3.81 2.98 17.32
CA ASP A 295 3.92 3.70 18.60
C ASP A 295 3.20 5.04 18.56
N LEU A 296 3.26 5.77 17.42
CA LEU A 296 2.51 7.02 17.25
C LEU A 296 0.99 6.77 17.33
N VAL A 297 0.47 5.79 16.60
CA VAL A 297 -0.96 5.52 16.60
C VAL A 297 -1.43 4.99 17.95
N THR A 298 -0.63 4.15 18.61
CA THR A 298 -0.91 3.72 19.98
C THR A 298 -0.97 4.92 20.95
N PHE A 299 0.00 5.84 20.87
CA PHE A 299 0.01 7.08 21.64
C PHE A 299 -1.25 7.92 21.38
N LEU A 300 -1.57 8.18 20.12
CA LEU A 300 -2.73 8.99 19.74
C LEU A 300 -4.06 8.38 20.23
N LYS A 301 -4.17 7.06 20.26
CA LYS A 301 -5.39 6.34 20.73
C LYS A 301 -5.52 6.31 22.25
N GLU A 302 -4.44 6.00 22.95
CA GLU A 302 -4.48 5.53 24.34
C GLU A 302 -3.97 6.56 25.35
N ALA A 303 -2.89 7.27 25.01
CA ALA A 303 -2.23 8.16 25.96
C ALA A 303 -2.97 9.51 26.15
N THR A 304 -2.84 10.09 27.33
CA THR A 304 -3.33 11.46 27.61
C THR A 304 -2.25 12.51 27.36
N ALA A 305 -0.97 12.13 27.49
CA ALA A 305 0.19 12.96 27.25
C ALA A 305 1.39 12.09 26.86
N ASP A 306 2.39 12.70 26.24
CA ASP A 306 3.69 12.09 25.97
C ASP A 306 4.55 11.97 27.24
N ASN A 307 5.77 11.42 27.14
CA ASN A 307 6.67 11.22 28.27
C ASN A 307 7.17 12.54 28.89
N ARG A 308 7.04 13.68 28.21
CA ARG A 308 7.37 15.01 28.70
C ARG A 308 6.18 15.75 29.26
N GLY A 309 4.98 15.17 29.19
CA GLY A 309 3.74 15.76 29.67
C GLY A 309 3.05 16.68 28.68
N THR A 310 3.45 16.68 27.40
CA THR A 310 2.71 17.38 26.34
C THR A 310 1.38 16.67 26.10
N PRO A 311 0.23 17.36 26.17
CA PRO A 311 -1.07 16.74 25.96
C PRO A 311 -1.17 16.10 24.58
N ASN A 312 -1.81 14.91 24.52
CA ASN A 312 -2.17 14.29 23.27
C ASN A 312 -3.17 15.21 22.52
N PRO A 313 -2.88 15.59 21.26
CA PRO A 313 -3.73 16.51 20.51
C PRO A 313 -5.14 15.97 20.21
N LEU A 314 -5.39 14.66 20.41
CA LEU A 314 -6.71 14.05 20.23
C LEU A 314 -7.51 13.85 21.52
N ASN A 315 -7.04 14.36 22.68
CA ASN A 315 -7.70 14.15 23.98
C ASN A 315 -9.17 14.60 24.01
N ASP A 316 -9.51 15.69 23.33
CA ASP A 316 -10.84 16.26 23.26
C ASP A 316 -11.83 15.37 22.49
N LEU A 317 -11.35 14.53 21.58
CA LEU A 317 -12.18 13.53 20.87
C LEU A 317 -12.78 12.47 21.83
N ARG A 318 -12.24 12.32 23.06
CA ARG A 318 -12.85 11.47 24.08
C ARG A 318 -14.27 11.91 24.46
N GLN A 319 -14.63 13.15 24.16
CA GLN A 319 -15.96 13.74 24.38
C GLN A 319 -16.86 13.71 23.13
N ALA A 320 -16.30 13.33 21.99
CA ALA A 320 -17.07 13.18 20.74
C ALA A 320 -18.07 12.00 20.84
N PRO A 321 -19.14 11.99 20.02
CA PRO A 321 -20.09 10.87 19.96
C PRO A 321 -19.40 9.54 19.65
N CYS A 322 -19.81 8.47 20.32
CA CYS A 322 -19.25 7.13 20.11
C CYS A 322 -19.66 6.54 18.76
N GLU A 323 -18.72 5.89 18.07
CA GLU A 323 -19.02 5.01 16.94
C GLU A 323 -19.52 3.62 17.41
N MET A 324 -19.09 3.17 18.61
CA MET A 324 -19.45 1.90 19.21
C MET A 324 -20.03 2.12 20.62
N PRO A 325 -21.20 2.76 20.77
CA PRO A 325 -21.83 2.90 22.08
C PRO A 325 -22.30 1.54 22.61
N ASP A 326 -22.27 1.38 23.94
CA ASP A 326 -22.93 0.28 24.60
C ASP A 326 -24.47 0.45 24.51
N PRO A 327 -25.29 -0.53 24.98
CA PRO A 327 -26.73 -0.41 24.96
C PRO A 327 -27.30 0.77 25.77
N SER A 328 -26.50 1.41 26.65
CA SER A 328 -26.87 2.62 27.38
C SER A 328 -26.52 3.91 26.61
N GLY A 329 -25.83 3.80 25.49
CA GLY A 329 -25.31 4.93 24.71
C GLY A 329 -23.95 5.45 25.20
N ALA A 330 -23.31 4.79 26.18
CA ALA A 330 -22.01 5.19 26.67
C ALA A 330 -20.85 4.56 25.87
N CYS A 331 -19.71 5.27 25.81
CA CYS A 331 -18.49 4.74 25.21
C CYS A 331 -17.88 3.66 26.11
N THR A 332 -17.62 2.47 25.54
CA THR A 332 -17.31 1.25 26.28
C THR A 332 -15.85 1.13 26.78
N THR A 333 -14.96 1.99 26.33
CA THR A 333 -13.54 1.94 26.71
C THR A 333 -13.26 2.67 28.02
N ASN A 334 -12.53 2.03 28.97
CA ASN A 334 -12.13 2.64 30.24
C ASN A 334 -10.62 2.45 30.48
N PRO A 335 -9.78 3.50 30.42
CA PRO A 335 -10.12 4.87 30.03
C PRO A 335 -10.60 4.95 28.58
N PRO A 336 -11.50 5.90 28.24
CA PRO A 336 -12.01 5.99 26.89
C PRO A 336 -10.86 6.29 25.92
N SER A 337 -10.72 5.48 24.87
CA SER A 337 -9.84 5.79 23.74
C SER A 337 -10.21 7.14 23.12
N THR A 338 -9.28 7.81 22.45
CA THR A 338 -9.59 9.03 21.69
C THR A 338 -10.47 8.70 20.48
N VAL A 339 -10.32 7.49 19.92
CA VAL A 339 -11.08 6.99 18.77
C VAL A 339 -11.59 5.58 19.03
N ASP A 340 -12.70 5.21 18.39
CA ASP A 340 -13.32 3.89 18.50
C ASP A 340 -12.90 2.97 17.36
N VAL A 341 -12.61 3.54 16.19
CA VAL A 341 -12.16 2.82 15.00
C VAL A 341 -10.88 3.44 14.48
N SER A 342 -9.88 2.62 14.23
CA SER A 342 -8.61 3.03 13.60
C SER A 342 -8.37 2.23 12.32
N LEU A 343 -8.17 2.95 11.23
CA LEU A 343 -7.91 2.39 9.91
C LEU A 343 -6.48 2.73 9.48
N ILE A 344 -5.78 1.75 8.89
CA ILE A 344 -4.57 1.98 8.10
C ILE A 344 -4.91 1.81 6.62
N GLU A 345 -4.60 2.81 5.86
CA GLU A 345 -4.74 2.80 4.41
C GLU A 345 -3.38 3.07 3.78
N GLY A 346 -3.14 2.52 2.59
CA GLY A 346 -1.96 2.81 1.80
C GLY A 346 -2.15 2.48 0.33
N ILE A 347 -1.64 3.37 -0.52
CA ILE A 347 -1.76 3.27 -1.97
C ILE A 347 -0.41 2.88 -2.56
N SER A 348 -0.36 1.85 -3.43
CA SER A 348 0.84 1.41 -4.14
C SER A 348 1.95 0.95 -3.18
N GLN A 349 3.08 1.62 -3.13
CA GLN A 349 4.16 1.34 -2.18
C GLN A 349 3.65 1.36 -0.72
N SER A 350 2.75 2.27 -0.40
CA SER A 350 2.13 2.39 0.91
C SER A 350 1.13 1.25 1.18
N GLY A 351 0.45 0.75 0.14
CA GLY A 351 -0.37 -0.47 0.22
C GLY A 351 0.50 -1.71 0.51
N ARG A 352 1.68 -1.79 -0.10
CA ARG A 352 2.69 -2.82 0.23
C ARG A 352 3.17 -2.69 1.67
N PHE A 353 3.38 -1.46 2.17
CA PHE A 353 3.70 -1.21 3.59
C PHE A 353 2.57 -1.70 4.51
N THR A 354 1.31 -1.43 4.18
CA THR A 354 0.16 -1.87 4.96
C THR A 354 0.12 -3.40 5.09
N ARG A 355 0.37 -4.14 4.00
CA ARG A 355 0.49 -5.60 4.04
C ARG A 355 1.68 -6.07 4.89
N ASP A 356 2.82 -5.43 4.72
CA ASP A 356 4.09 -5.73 5.40
C ASP A 356 4.00 -5.45 6.91
N PHE A 357 3.36 -4.34 7.29
CA PHE A 357 3.08 -3.97 8.68
C PHE A 357 2.29 -5.06 9.43
N ILE A 358 1.27 -5.62 8.78
CA ILE A 358 0.47 -6.71 9.35
C ILE A 358 1.31 -8.00 9.43
N TRP A 359 2.00 -8.34 8.34
CA TRP A 359 2.79 -9.57 8.25
C TRP A 359 3.92 -9.61 9.27
N GLN A 360 4.62 -8.51 9.50
CA GLN A 360 5.70 -8.43 10.48
C GLN A 360 5.21 -8.27 11.93
N GLY A 361 3.90 -8.28 12.17
CA GLY A 361 3.29 -8.29 13.51
C GLY A 361 3.19 -6.93 14.19
N PHE A 362 3.46 -5.82 13.49
CA PHE A 362 3.40 -4.46 14.05
C PHE A 362 1.98 -3.97 14.36
N ASN A 363 0.95 -4.73 13.99
CA ASN A 363 -0.42 -4.42 14.43
C ASN A 363 -0.70 -4.79 15.91
N ALA A 364 0.27 -5.38 16.59
CA ALA A 364 0.28 -5.52 18.03
C ALA A 364 1.07 -4.37 18.67
N SER A 365 0.43 -3.59 19.55
CA SER A 365 1.12 -2.57 20.34
C SER A 365 2.03 -3.22 21.39
N PRO A 366 3.02 -2.49 21.95
CA PRO A 366 3.84 -3.01 23.03
C PRO A 366 3.04 -3.39 24.30
N SER A 367 1.84 -2.80 24.47
CA SER A 367 0.89 -3.16 25.54
C SER A 367 0.05 -4.41 25.21
N GLY A 368 0.18 -4.98 24.02
CA GLY A 368 -0.61 -6.12 23.54
C GLY A 368 -1.96 -5.74 22.92
N GLY A 369 -2.29 -4.46 22.81
CA GLY A 369 -3.48 -3.96 22.15
C GLY A 369 -3.38 -3.99 20.62
N ARG A 370 -4.52 -3.86 19.93
CA ARG A 370 -4.57 -3.73 18.47
C ARG A 370 -4.32 -2.27 18.06
N VAL A 371 -3.35 -2.05 17.14
CA VAL A 371 -3.05 -0.70 16.64
C VAL A 371 -4.14 -0.23 15.67
N PHE A 372 -4.41 -1.01 14.63
CA PHE A 372 -5.45 -0.72 13.65
C PHE A 372 -6.54 -1.80 13.64
N ASP A 373 -7.79 -1.35 13.64
CA ASP A 373 -8.97 -2.21 13.59
C ASP A 373 -9.31 -2.63 12.17
N GLY A 374 -8.99 -1.79 11.19
CA GLY A 374 -9.16 -2.04 9.76
C GLY A 374 -7.93 -1.71 8.94
N ALA A 375 -7.77 -2.39 7.80
CA ALA A 375 -6.68 -2.16 6.86
C ALA A 375 -7.19 -2.15 5.42
N MET A 376 -6.72 -1.17 4.62
CA MET A 376 -7.04 -1.01 3.20
C MET A 376 -5.75 -0.92 2.37
N PRO A 377 -5.07 -2.03 2.06
CA PRO A 377 -3.99 -2.01 1.07
C PRO A 377 -4.58 -1.84 -0.33
N LEU A 378 -4.25 -0.71 -1.00
CA LEU A 378 -4.69 -0.39 -2.36
C LEU A 378 -3.55 -0.60 -3.35
N ILE A 379 -3.86 -1.24 -4.47
CA ILE A 379 -2.95 -1.48 -5.60
C ILE A 379 -1.56 -1.95 -5.15
N ALA A 380 -1.55 -2.90 -4.24
CA ALA A 380 -0.34 -3.51 -3.68
C ALA A 380 0.08 -4.79 -4.43
N GLY A 381 -0.89 -5.45 -5.07
CA GLY A 381 -0.72 -6.81 -5.56
C GLY A 381 -0.33 -7.77 -4.42
N SER A 382 0.39 -8.81 -4.73
CA SER A 382 0.87 -9.76 -3.71
C SER A 382 2.13 -9.28 -2.96
N ARG A 383 2.64 -8.10 -3.28
CA ARG A 383 3.95 -7.57 -2.86
C ARG A 383 3.94 -7.04 -1.42
N LYS A 384 5.14 -6.96 -0.84
CA LYS A 384 5.50 -6.27 0.40
C LYS A 384 6.56 -5.21 0.12
N THR A 385 6.95 -4.42 1.11
CA THR A 385 8.02 -3.41 0.93
C THR A 385 9.41 -4.00 1.07
N TRP A 386 10.41 -3.31 0.56
CA TRP A 386 11.80 -3.60 0.83
C TRP A 386 12.34 -2.63 1.87
N THR A 387 11.80 -2.70 3.09
CA THR A 387 12.07 -1.71 4.16
C THR A 387 12.86 -2.30 5.32
N ASN A 388 12.44 -3.42 5.89
CA ASN A 388 13.09 -4.02 7.06
C ASN A 388 14.25 -4.95 6.65
N PHE A 389 15.26 -4.37 6.01
CA PHE A 389 16.46 -5.07 5.52
C PHE A 389 17.69 -4.19 5.72
N ARG A 390 18.86 -4.79 5.86
CA ARG A 390 20.11 -4.03 5.77
C ARG A 390 20.29 -3.55 4.33
N PHE A 391 20.68 -2.30 4.13
CA PHE A 391 20.68 -1.61 2.84
C PHE A 391 19.31 -1.65 2.15
N ALA A 392 18.25 -1.48 2.93
CA ALA A 392 16.87 -1.41 2.46
C ALA A 392 16.67 -0.32 1.41
N GLN A 393 15.79 -0.56 0.45
CA GLN A 393 15.46 0.38 -0.61
C GLN A 393 13.94 0.59 -0.70
N PRO A 394 13.30 1.22 0.31
CA PRO A 394 11.85 1.39 0.31
C PRO A 394 11.35 2.23 -0.87
N GLY A 395 12.20 3.12 -1.40
CA GLY A 395 11.91 3.92 -2.58
C GLY A 395 12.02 3.19 -3.91
N ARG A 396 12.53 1.95 -3.89
CA ARG A 396 12.69 1.18 -5.12
C ARG A 396 11.34 0.84 -5.72
N TRP A 397 11.12 1.32 -6.87
CA TRP A 397 9.95 1.05 -7.66
C TRP A 397 10.35 0.83 -9.11
N SER A 398 9.82 -0.21 -9.70
CA SER A 398 10.11 -0.55 -11.07
C SER A 398 9.34 0.30 -12.07
N LYS A 399 9.89 0.45 -13.26
CA LYS A 399 9.21 0.95 -14.44
C LYS A 399 8.52 -0.18 -15.21
N GLN A 400 8.14 -1.26 -14.56
CA GLN A 400 7.41 -2.46 -14.96
C GLN A 400 8.16 -3.46 -15.84
N HIS A 401 9.01 -3.06 -16.76
CA HIS A 401 9.84 -3.99 -17.52
C HIS A 401 11.19 -4.28 -16.84
N GLU A 402 11.41 -3.66 -15.69
CA GLU A 402 12.61 -3.84 -14.89
C GLU A 402 12.35 -4.71 -13.67
N ASP A 403 13.26 -4.71 -12.83
CA ASP A 403 13.38 -5.20 -11.48
C ASP A 403 12.21 -6.01 -10.91
N HIS A 404 12.30 -7.29 -11.09
CA HIS A 404 11.48 -8.27 -10.40
C HIS A 404 12.21 -8.86 -9.18
N LEU A 405 13.41 -8.33 -8.85
CA LEU A 405 14.31 -8.86 -7.84
C LEU A 405 14.28 -8.00 -6.58
N GLN A 406 13.10 -7.87 -5.96
CA GLN A 406 12.93 -7.23 -4.66
C GLN A 406 12.66 -8.28 -3.58
N ALA A 407 13.33 -8.18 -2.44
CA ALA A 407 13.16 -9.12 -1.33
C ALA A 407 11.71 -9.14 -0.80
N GLY A 408 11.00 -8.02 -0.84
CA GLY A 408 9.58 -7.91 -0.49
C GLY A 408 8.62 -8.65 -1.42
N ASP A 409 9.07 -9.09 -2.61
CA ASP A 409 8.25 -9.80 -3.60
C ASP A 409 8.18 -11.31 -3.36
N GLN A 410 8.92 -11.84 -2.38
CA GLN A 410 8.91 -13.27 -2.07
C GLN A 410 7.75 -13.67 -1.15
N PHE A 411 7.51 -14.97 -1.02
CA PHE A 411 6.51 -15.54 -0.10
C PHE A 411 6.64 -14.92 1.32
N PRO A 412 5.52 -14.72 2.08
CA PRO A 412 4.14 -15.11 1.79
C PRO A 412 3.41 -14.08 0.92
N PHE A 413 2.42 -14.57 0.15
CA PHE A 413 1.56 -13.76 -0.70
C PHE A 413 0.12 -13.67 -0.18
N THR A 414 -0.43 -14.82 0.26
CA THR A 414 -1.83 -14.97 0.71
C THR A 414 -2.04 -14.44 2.11
N TYR A 415 -3.28 -14.05 2.43
CA TYR A 415 -3.66 -13.69 3.79
C TYR A 415 -3.73 -14.90 4.71
N ALA A 416 -4.22 -16.04 4.20
CA ALA A 416 -4.23 -17.30 4.91
C ALA A 416 -2.81 -17.87 5.08
N THR A 417 -2.56 -18.58 6.17
CA THR A 417 -1.33 -19.37 6.36
C THR A 417 -1.37 -20.58 5.44
N THR A 418 -0.37 -20.70 4.56
CA THR A 418 -0.25 -21.80 3.60
C THR A 418 1.19 -22.33 3.60
N THR A 419 1.36 -23.58 3.18
CA THR A 419 2.71 -24.08 2.79
C THR A 419 2.88 -23.85 1.30
N ASP A 420 3.82 -22.99 0.95
CA ASP A 420 4.11 -22.68 -0.45
C ASP A 420 4.72 -23.88 -1.17
N PRO A 421 4.08 -24.40 -2.23
CA PRO A 421 4.55 -25.58 -2.95
C PRO A 421 5.86 -25.34 -3.73
N VAL A 422 6.24 -24.09 -3.96
CA VAL A 422 7.43 -23.72 -4.75
C VAL A 422 8.67 -23.58 -3.84
N SER A 423 8.56 -22.83 -2.76
CA SER A 423 9.68 -22.61 -1.81
C SER A 423 9.72 -23.63 -0.67
N GLY A 424 8.60 -24.27 -0.35
CA GLY A 424 8.44 -25.17 0.80
C GLY A 424 8.26 -24.44 2.15
N GLN A 425 8.18 -23.11 2.15
CA GLN A 425 7.98 -22.32 3.37
C GLN A 425 6.50 -22.32 3.80
N THR A 426 6.26 -22.19 5.10
CA THR A 426 4.89 -22.08 5.65
C THR A 426 4.74 -20.74 6.34
N ASP A 427 3.84 -19.88 5.83
CA ASP A 427 3.52 -18.56 6.39
C ASP A 427 2.23 -17.99 5.76
N GLY A 428 1.82 -16.80 6.20
CA GLY A 428 0.70 -16.01 5.68
C GLY A 428 0.71 -14.60 6.25
N ILE A 429 0.12 -13.65 5.54
CA ILE A 429 0.11 -12.23 5.95
C ILE A 429 -0.51 -12.04 7.35
N LEU A 430 -1.53 -12.84 7.71
CA LEU A 430 -2.20 -12.74 9.01
C LEU A 430 -1.59 -13.64 10.11
N ASN A 431 -0.49 -14.33 9.85
CA ASN A 431 0.05 -15.32 10.76
C ASN A 431 0.37 -14.75 12.15
N LEU A 432 1.20 -13.70 12.22
CA LEU A 432 1.62 -13.08 13.48
C LEU A 432 0.48 -12.36 14.20
N CYS A 433 -0.38 -11.66 13.48
CA CYS A 433 -1.53 -10.98 14.10
C CYS A 433 -2.58 -11.96 14.61
N THR A 434 -2.70 -13.16 13.99
CA THR A 434 -3.55 -14.25 14.52
C THR A 434 -3.00 -14.75 15.84
N ALA A 435 -1.69 -14.98 15.92
CA ALA A 435 -1.04 -15.43 17.16
C ALA A 435 -1.17 -14.42 18.31
N SER A 436 -1.18 -13.12 18.02
CA SER A 436 -1.33 -12.04 19.01
C SER A 436 -2.78 -11.56 19.22
N ASN A 437 -3.75 -12.13 18.50
CA ASN A 437 -5.15 -11.69 18.48
C ASN A 437 -5.33 -10.20 18.11
N THR A 438 -4.50 -9.69 17.18
CA THR A 438 -4.51 -8.29 16.74
C THR A 438 -4.82 -8.13 15.25
N CYS A 439 -5.35 -9.15 14.57
CA CYS A 439 -5.70 -9.05 13.15
C CYS A 439 -6.77 -7.97 12.90
N PRO A 440 -6.57 -7.10 11.92
CA PRO A 440 -7.58 -6.15 11.48
C PRO A 440 -8.64 -6.83 10.61
N LYS A 441 -9.77 -6.14 10.36
CA LYS A 441 -10.58 -6.38 9.17
C LYS A 441 -9.83 -5.83 7.96
N VAL A 442 -9.74 -6.60 6.86
CA VAL A 442 -8.97 -6.21 5.69
C VAL A 442 -9.88 -6.06 4.48
N MET A 443 -9.80 -4.94 3.78
CA MET A 443 -10.31 -4.75 2.42
C MET A 443 -9.14 -4.51 1.47
N HIS A 444 -8.78 -5.53 0.71
CA HIS A 444 -7.71 -5.48 -0.26
C HIS A 444 -8.25 -5.07 -1.63
N LEU A 445 -7.74 -3.98 -2.20
CA LEU A 445 -8.20 -3.46 -3.48
C LEU A 445 -7.04 -3.42 -4.48
N ASP A 446 -7.19 -4.09 -5.62
CA ASP A 446 -6.23 -4.04 -6.71
C ASP A 446 -6.86 -3.51 -7.99
N GLY A 447 -6.06 -2.93 -8.87
CA GLY A 447 -6.39 -2.70 -10.26
C GLY A 447 -6.06 -3.93 -11.13
N GLY A 448 -6.53 -3.94 -12.37
CA GLY A 448 -6.14 -4.96 -13.35
C GLY A 448 -4.63 -4.98 -13.59
N GLY A 449 -3.97 -3.81 -13.53
CA GLY A 449 -2.53 -3.68 -13.67
C GLY A 449 -1.73 -4.51 -12.68
N GLU A 450 -2.21 -4.67 -11.43
CA GLU A 450 -1.51 -5.45 -10.40
C GLU A 450 -1.39 -6.93 -10.73
N PHE A 451 -2.28 -7.47 -11.57
CA PHE A 451 -2.17 -8.85 -12.03
C PHE A 451 -1.00 -9.04 -13.00
N TRP A 452 -0.76 -8.06 -13.87
CA TRP A 452 0.33 -8.07 -14.84
C TRP A 452 1.68 -7.67 -14.22
N LEU A 453 1.67 -6.72 -13.30
CA LEU A 453 2.86 -6.02 -12.80
C LEU A 453 3.29 -6.47 -11.39
N ALA A 454 2.31 -6.79 -10.52
CA ALA A 454 2.53 -7.06 -9.10
C ALA A 454 2.00 -8.42 -8.65
N ARG A 455 1.71 -9.32 -9.58
CA ARG A 455 1.35 -10.73 -9.38
C ARG A 455 0.17 -10.92 -8.42
N ALA A 456 -0.85 -10.06 -8.55
CA ALA A 456 -2.00 -10.02 -7.65
C ALA A 456 -2.77 -11.35 -7.55
N SER A 457 -2.70 -12.21 -8.58
CA SER A 457 -3.29 -13.55 -8.52
C SER A 457 -2.78 -14.41 -7.36
N LEU A 458 -1.54 -14.17 -6.88
CA LEU A 458 -0.96 -14.91 -5.75
C LEU A 458 -1.62 -14.57 -4.39
N ILE A 459 -2.55 -13.61 -4.34
CA ILE A 459 -3.37 -13.36 -3.15
C ILE A 459 -4.41 -14.47 -2.95
N VAL A 460 -4.92 -15.02 -4.05
CA VAL A 460 -5.98 -16.03 -4.08
C VAL A 460 -5.55 -17.36 -4.70
N ALA A 461 -4.28 -17.48 -5.09
CA ALA A 461 -3.71 -18.71 -5.62
C ALA A 461 -2.32 -18.95 -5.02
N ASP A 462 -1.94 -20.22 -4.85
CA ASP A 462 -0.57 -20.59 -4.49
C ASP A 462 0.36 -20.58 -5.74
N GLY A 463 1.66 -20.74 -5.50
CA GLY A 463 2.66 -20.73 -6.56
C GLY A 463 2.56 -21.88 -7.56
N ALA A 464 1.82 -22.95 -7.26
CA ALA A 464 1.55 -24.06 -8.17
C ALA A 464 0.25 -23.87 -8.97
N GLY A 465 -0.54 -22.85 -8.65
CA GLY A 465 -1.82 -22.53 -9.31
C GLY A 465 -3.02 -23.22 -8.69
N ASN A 466 -2.99 -23.53 -7.39
CA ASN A 466 -4.16 -23.96 -6.65
C ASN A 466 -4.84 -22.76 -5.99
N GLU A 467 -6.15 -22.78 -5.91
CA GLU A 467 -6.92 -21.71 -5.25
C GLU A 467 -6.69 -21.69 -3.74
N VAL A 468 -6.52 -20.49 -3.18
CA VAL A 468 -6.40 -20.26 -1.74
C VAL A 468 -7.55 -19.35 -1.29
N PRO A 469 -8.44 -19.82 -0.39
CA PRO A 469 -9.56 -19.02 0.06
C PRO A 469 -9.11 -17.84 0.94
N LEU A 470 -9.85 -16.74 0.84
CA LEU A 470 -9.65 -15.60 1.74
C LEU A 470 -10.21 -15.92 3.14
N PRO A 471 -9.52 -15.52 4.22
CA PRO A 471 -10.05 -15.62 5.59
C PRO A 471 -11.31 -14.75 5.79
N ASP A 472 -12.14 -15.10 6.78
CA ASP A 472 -13.43 -14.42 7.05
C ASP A 472 -13.30 -12.92 7.36
N ASN A 473 -12.16 -12.50 7.88
CA ASN A 473 -11.87 -11.09 8.17
C ASN A 473 -11.24 -10.35 6.97
N VAL A 474 -11.22 -10.96 5.77
CA VAL A 474 -10.64 -10.37 4.56
C VAL A 474 -11.70 -10.30 3.46
N ARG A 475 -11.77 -9.17 2.78
CA ARG A 475 -12.48 -8.99 1.50
C ARG A 475 -11.49 -8.50 0.46
N ALA A 476 -11.62 -8.97 -0.78
CA ALA A 476 -10.79 -8.52 -1.89
C ALA A 476 -11.65 -8.04 -3.04
N TYR A 477 -11.22 -6.94 -3.68
CA TYR A 477 -11.95 -6.30 -4.78
C TYR A 477 -10.98 -5.96 -5.90
N LEU A 478 -11.34 -6.33 -7.13
CA LEU A 478 -10.65 -5.86 -8.32
C LEU A 478 -11.38 -4.64 -8.87
N MET A 479 -10.69 -3.52 -8.98
CA MET A 479 -11.10 -2.36 -9.75
C MET A 479 -10.81 -2.66 -11.22
N THR A 480 -11.82 -3.24 -11.90
CA THR A 480 -11.68 -3.86 -13.22
C THR A 480 -11.09 -2.92 -14.25
N GLY A 481 -10.19 -3.45 -15.09
CA GLY A 481 -9.65 -2.76 -16.27
C GLY A 481 -8.80 -1.53 -15.99
N THR A 482 -8.49 -1.22 -14.72
CA THR A 482 -7.61 -0.11 -14.36
C THR A 482 -6.15 -0.53 -14.43
N PRO A 483 -5.24 0.35 -14.85
CA PRO A 483 -3.80 0.18 -14.64
C PRO A 483 -3.44 0.38 -13.17
N HIS A 484 -2.16 0.63 -12.88
CA HIS A 484 -1.71 0.92 -11.50
C HIS A 484 -2.33 2.19 -10.89
N GLY A 485 -2.72 3.15 -11.72
CA GLY A 485 -3.51 4.32 -11.33
C GLY A 485 -4.88 4.33 -11.98
N TYR A 486 -5.51 5.49 -12.07
CA TYR A 486 -6.77 5.68 -12.77
C TYR A 486 -6.86 7.10 -13.35
N SER A 487 -7.79 7.33 -14.27
CA SER A 487 -7.97 8.63 -14.91
C SER A 487 -9.06 9.47 -14.22
N LEU A 488 -8.67 10.62 -13.68
CA LEU A 488 -9.64 11.62 -13.17
C LEU A 488 -10.43 12.29 -14.30
N THR A 489 -9.78 12.52 -15.45
CA THR A 489 -10.37 13.31 -16.54
C THR A 489 -11.17 12.48 -17.52
N GLY A 490 -10.96 11.16 -17.56
CA GLY A 490 -11.54 10.28 -18.59
C GLY A 490 -11.01 10.56 -20.01
N LYS A 491 -9.87 11.23 -20.13
CA LYS A 491 -9.25 11.55 -21.41
C LYS A 491 -7.93 10.80 -21.55
N PRO A 492 -7.70 10.10 -22.68
CA PRO A 492 -6.42 9.47 -22.92
C PRO A 492 -5.35 10.53 -23.18
N THR A 493 -4.12 10.22 -22.78
CA THR A 493 -2.93 11.04 -23.06
C THR A 493 -1.85 10.17 -23.69
N THR A 494 -0.88 10.76 -24.37
CA THR A 494 0.25 10.04 -24.96
C THR A 494 1.45 10.11 -24.01
N VAL A 495 2.05 8.96 -23.77
CA VAL A 495 3.33 8.83 -23.05
C VAL A 495 4.36 8.32 -24.05
N PRO A 496 5.48 9.03 -24.30
CA PRO A 496 6.43 8.66 -25.36
C PRO A 496 6.96 7.24 -25.28
N ALA A 497 7.18 6.73 -24.07
CA ALA A 497 7.66 5.38 -23.85
C ALA A 497 6.59 4.28 -24.04
N CYS A 498 5.30 4.62 -24.18
CA CYS A 498 4.20 3.68 -24.33
C CYS A 498 3.66 3.67 -25.76
N ALA A 499 3.32 2.47 -26.28
CA ALA A 499 2.82 2.30 -27.63
C ALA A 499 1.41 2.86 -27.83
N ASN A 500 0.56 2.78 -26.79
CA ASN A 500 -0.85 3.18 -26.89
C ASN A 500 -1.15 4.40 -25.98
N PRO A 501 -2.20 5.19 -26.31
CA PRO A 501 -2.72 6.20 -25.39
C PRO A 501 -3.11 5.61 -24.04
N THR A 502 -3.01 6.43 -22.96
CA THR A 502 -3.27 5.98 -21.59
C THR A 502 -4.73 5.61 -21.36
N ASN A 503 -4.94 4.68 -20.43
CA ASN A 503 -6.25 4.24 -19.96
C ASN A 503 -7.10 5.40 -19.41
N ILE A 504 -8.44 5.32 -19.57
CA ILE A 504 -9.38 6.39 -19.21
C ILE A 504 -10.30 6.05 -18.04
N VAL A 505 -10.19 4.84 -17.48
CA VAL A 505 -11.13 4.33 -16.47
C VAL A 505 -11.02 5.11 -15.17
N TYR A 506 -12.17 5.43 -14.60
CA TYR A 506 -12.31 6.11 -13.30
C TYR A 506 -12.87 5.13 -12.25
N VAL A 507 -12.24 5.06 -11.07
CA VAL A 507 -12.61 4.11 -9.99
C VAL A 507 -12.51 4.66 -8.58
N GLY A 508 -12.22 5.95 -8.38
CA GLY A 508 -12.13 6.54 -7.04
C GLY A 508 -13.39 6.34 -6.18
N PHE A 509 -14.54 6.14 -6.81
CA PHE A 509 -15.80 5.85 -6.15
C PHE A 509 -15.79 4.55 -5.31
N VAL A 510 -15.00 3.54 -5.71
CA VAL A 510 -14.95 2.23 -5.01
C VAL A 510 -14.41 2.41 -3.59
N THR A 511 -13.30 3.13 -3.45
CA THR A 511 -12.68 3.37 -2.14
C THR A 511 -13.58 4.21 -1.25
N ARG A 512 -14.26 5.23 -1.82
CA ARG A 512 -15.21 6.07 -1.08
C ARG A 512 -16.43 5.29 -0.58
N ALA A 513 -16.94 4.34 -1.34
CA ALA A 513 -18.04 3.49 -0.89
C ALA A 513 -17.60 2.45 0.15
N LEU A 514 -16.42 1.85 -0.03
CA LEU A 514 -15.95 0.77 0.84
C LEU A 514 -15.38 1.27 2.18
N THR A 515 -14.89 2.52 2.26
CA THR A 515 -14.34 3.05 3.53
C THR A 515 -15.38 3.12 4.65
N PRO A 516 -16.56 3.74 4.50
CA PRO A 516 -17.59 3.68 5.52
C PRO A 516 -18.13 2.26 5.74
N ALA A 517 -18.18 1.41 4.71
CA ALA A 517 -18.53 0.00 4.88
C ALA A 517 -17.53 -0.76 5.77
N LEU A 518 -16.22 -0.44 5.70
CA LEU A 518 -15.22 -1.00 6.61
C LEU A 518 -15.43 -0.51 8.04
N VAL A 519 -15.72 0.77 8.24
CA VAL A 519 -16.06 1.31 9.57
C VAL A 519 -17.29 0.58 10.15
N ASP A 520 -18.33 0.39 9.36
CA ASP A 520 -19.55 -0.31 9.76
C ASP A 520 -19.30 -1.80 10.08
N TRP A 521 -18.44 -2.44 9.30
CA TRP A 521 -18.04 -3.82 9.56
C TRP A 521 -17.30 -3.97 10.90
N ILE A 522 -16.42 -3.01 11.23
CA ILE A 522 -15.68 -3.00 12.50
C ILE A 522 -16.59 -2.63 13.66
N ALA A 523 -17.31 -1.50 13.56
CA ALA A 523 -18.04 -0.91 14.66
C ALA A 523 -19.37 -1.61 14.95
N ARG A 524 -20.05 -2.10 13.92
CA ARG A 524 -21.42 -2.63 14.00
C ARG A 524 -21.56 -4.08 13.56
N GLY A 525 -20.50 -4.70 13.05
CA GLY A 525 -20.55 -6.05 12.48
C GLY A 525 -21.38 -6.16 11.20
N VAL A 526 -21.68 -5.02 10.53
CA VAL A 526 -22.40 -5.01 9.25
C VAL A 526 -21.45 -5.46 8.16
N GLU A 527 -21.72 -6.63 7.58
CA GLU A 527 -20.89 -7.18 6.51
C GLU A 527 -20.87 -6.25 5.30
N PRO A 528 -19.68 -5.95 4.75
CA PRO A 528 -19.57 -5.18 3.51
C PRO A 528 -20.01 -6.01 2.31
N PRO A 529 -20.10 -5.41 1.11
CA PRO A 529 -20.33 -6.17 -0.12
C PRO A 529 -19.38 -7.38 -0.22
N PRO A 530 -19.83 -8.53 -0.74
CA PRO A 530 -18.98 -9.71 -0.88
C PRO A 530 -17.80 -9.41 -1.80
N SER A 531 -16.70 -10.15 -1.61
CA SER A 531 -15.50 -10.04 -2.46
C SER A 531 -15.85 -10.16 -3.95
N ARG A 532 -15.27 -9.26 -4.74
CA ARG A 532 -15.31 -9.29 -6.22
C ARG A 532 -13.88 -9.30 -6.74
N TYR A 533 -13.26 -10.45 -6.66
CA TYR A 533 -11.89 -10.69 -7.07
C TYR A 533 -11.83 -11.91 -7.99
N PRO A 534 -10.97 -11.94 -9.01
CA PRO A 534 -10.89 -13.08 -9.92
C PRO A 534 -10.44 -14.34 -9.17
N SER A 535 -10.93 -15.51 -9.60
CA SER A 535 -10.58 -16.80 -9.02
C SER A 535 -10.43 -17.89 -10.07
N LEU A 536 -9.70 -18.94 -9.73
CA LEU A 536 -9.51 -20.11 -10.58
C LEU A 536 -10.81 -20.91 -10.70
N SER A 537 -11.52 -21.11 -9.60
CA SER A 537 -12.78 -21.87 -9.58
C SER A 537 -13.89 -21.21 -10.40
N ALA A 538 -13.92 -19.88 -10.49
CA ALA A 538 -14.86 -19.15 -11.35
C ALA A 538 -14.41 -19.08 -12.81
N GLY A 539 -13.22 -19.59 -13.17
CA GLY A 539 -12.67 -19.50 -14.52
C GLY A 539 -12.36 -18.06 -14.97
N THR A 540 -12.10 -17.16 -14.02
CA THR A 540 -11.85 -15.75 -14.29
C THR A 540 -10.38 -15.35 -14.20
N LEU A 541 -9.50 -16.33 -14.00
CA LEU A 541 -8.04 -16.22 -14.07
C LEU A 541 -7.50 -17.11 -15.18
N ALA A 542 -6.61 -16.58 -16.00
CA ALA A 542 -6.02 -17.24 -17.16
C ALA A 542 -4.51 -17.08 -17.24
N ASN A 543 -3.83 -17.95 -17.99
CA ASN A 543 -2.41 -17.83 -18.26
C ASN A 543 -2.13 -16.58 -19.12
N PRO A 544 -1.31 -15.63 -18.65
CA PRO A 544 -1.02 -14.38 -19.37
C PRO A 544 -0.38 -14.59 -20.75
N THR A 545 0.34 -15.68 -20.97
CA THR A 545 1.00 -15.96 -22.26
C THR A 545 0.06 -16.52 -23.34
N SER A 546 -1.19 -16.83 -22.98
CA SER A 546 -2.19 -17.42 -23.86
C SER A 546 -3.31 -16.42 -24.17
N ARG A 547 -3.26 -15.74 -25.30
CA ARG A 547 -4.31 -14.82 -25.75
C ARG A 547 -5.71 -15.48 -25.73
N SER A 548 -5.77 -16.74 -26.16
CA SER A 548 -7.04 -17.47 -26.21
C SER A 548 -7.60 -17.84 -24.84
N GLU A 549 -6.76 -18.18 -23.86
CA GLU A 549 -7.22 -18.44 -22.49
C GLU A 549 -7.67 -17.15 -21.81
N VAL A 550 -6.97 -16.03 -22.02
CA VAL A 550 -7.37 -14.71 -21.54
C VAL A 550 -8.66 -14.25 -22.22
N GLY A 551 -8.95 -14.71 -23.43
CA GLY A 551 -10.12 -14.30 -24.21
C GLY A 551 -9.93 -12.94 -24.89
N PHE A 552 -8.70 -12.45 -25.01
CA PHE A 552 -8.43 -11.17 -25.66
C PHE A 552 -8.65 -11.27 -27.18
N PRO A 553 -9.42 -10.34 -27.80
CA PRO A 553 -9.71 -10.37 -29.23
C PRO A 553 -8.46 -10.17 -30.09
N ASP A 554 -8.55 -10.55 -31.36
CA ASP A 554 -7.54 -10.20 -32.33
C ASP A 554 -7.72 -8.76 -32.81
N LEU A 555 -6.82 -7.88 -32.44
CA LEU A 555 -6.85 -6.46 -32.77
C LEU A 555 -5.65 -6.04 -33.66
N GLU A 556 -4.94 -7.01 -34.26
CA GLU A 556 -3.79 -6.72 -35.13
C GLU A 556 -4.17 -5.90 -36.36
N SER A 557 -5.40 -6.05 -36.88
CA SER A 557 -5.91 -5.24 -38.00
C SER A 557 -5.93 -3.72 -37.69
N ILE A 558 -6.01 -3.35 -36.43
CA ILE A 558 -5.99 -1.96 -35.97
C ILE A 558 -4.68 -1.60 -35.22
N GLY A 559 -3.63 -2.42 -35.42
CA GLY A 559 -2.28 -2.14 -34.88
C GLY A 559 -2.07 -2.44 -33.41
N VAL A 560 -2.94 -3.24 -32.78
CA VAL A 560 -2.82 -3.58 -31.35
C VAL A 560 -2.46 -5.06 -31.21
N ALA A 561 -1.21 -5.32 -30.83
CA ALA A 561 -0.71 -6.68 -30.57
C ALA A 561 -0.93 -7.09 -29.10
N TYR A 562 -1.33 -8.35 -28.90
CA TYR A 562 -1.31 -8.97 -27.58
C TYR A 562 0.09 -9.50 -27.29
N THR A 563 0.81 -8.87 -26.38
CA THR A 563 2.19 -9.26 -26.06
C THR A 563 2.29 -10.44 -25.10
N GLY A 564 1.33 -10.60 -24.20
CA GLY A 564 1.37 -11.63 -23.14
C GLY A 564 2.50 -11.45 -22.13
N ILE A 565 3.15 -10.29 -22.13
CA ILE A 565 4.26 -9.98 -21.23
C ILE A 565 3.73 -9.58 -19.84
N TYR A 566 4.29 -10.19 -18.82
CA TYR A 566 3.95 -9.96 -17.40
C TYR A 566 5.20 -10.09 -16.53
N ASN A 567 5.13 -9.54 -15.32
CA ASN A 567 6.20 -9.69 -14.35
C ASN A 567 6.17 -11.08 -13.72
N PHE A 568 7.02 -11.99 -14.22
CA PHE A 568 7.19 -13.32 -13.64
C PHE A 568 7.87 -13.26 -12.26
N LEU A 569 7.84 -14.36 -11.53
CA LEU A 569 8.50 -14.50 -10.22
C LEU A 569 9.08 -15.89 -10.07
N SER A 570 10.28 -15.96 -9.50
CA SER A 570 10.92 -17.21 -9.08
C SER A 570 11.49 -17.06 -7.68
N VAL A 571 11.76 -18.15 -7.02
CA VAL A 571 12.50 -18.14 -5.75
C VAL A 571 13.86 -17.49 -6.00
N THR A 572 14.21 -16.52 -5.18
CA THR A 572 15.42 -15.71 -5.37
C THR A 572 16.22 -15.65 -4.07
N ASN A 573 17.52 -15.90 -4.19
CA ASN A 573 18.45 -15.75 -3.07
C ASN A 573 18.95 -14.31 -3.00
N TYR A 574 18.51 -13.59 -1.99
CA TYR A 574 18.90 -12.19 -1.69
C TYR A 574 20.07 -12.08 -0.71
N ALA A 575 20.65 -13.21 -0.26
CA ALA A 575 21.84 -13.18 0.60
C ALA A 575 23.12 -12.82 -0.19
N VAL A 576 23.03 -12.80 -1.50
CA VAL A 576 24.12 -12.44 -2.44
C VAL A 576 23.66 -11.30 -3.36
N VAL A 577 24.61 -10.52 -3.87
CA VAL A 577 24.35 -9.43 -4.81
C VAL A 577 25.32 -9.54 -5.99
N PRO A 578 24.81 -9.54 -7.24
CA PRO A 578 23.40 -9.54 -7.63
C PRO A 578 22.63 -10.73 -7.06
N PRO A 579 21.31 -10.60 -6.79
CA PRO A 579 20.48 -11.72 -6.34
C PRO A 579 20.49 -12.88 -7.35
N VAL A 580 20.48 -14.11 -6.85
CA VAL A 580 20.50 -15.32 -7.69
C VAL A 580 19.09 -15.91 -7.78
N VAL A 581 18.55 -15.93 -8.99
CA VAL A 581 17.23 -16.49 -9.30
C VAL A 581 17.33 -17.99 -9.52
N ASP A 582 16.50 -18.77 -8.83
CA ASP A 582 16.29 -20.19 -9.11
C ASP A 582 15.17 -20.37 -10.14
N ALA A 583 15.53 -20.35 -11.41
CA ALA A 583 14.56 -20.48 -12.52
C ALA A 583 13.79 -21.82 -12.52
N SER A 584 14.28 -22.84 -11.79
CA SER A 584 13.56 -24.11 -11.63
C SER A 584 12.39 -24.03 -10.65
N LYS A 585 12.31 -22.94 -9.87
CA LYS A 585 11.29 -22.68 -8.85
C LYS A 585 10.50 -21.41 -9.17
N SER A 586 9.76 -21.45 -10.27
CA SER A 586 8.95 -20.32 -10.73
C SER A 586 7.51 -20.44 -10.22
N TYR A 587 6.93 -19.30 -9.86
CA TYR A 587 5.55 -19.17 -9.42
C TYR A 587 4.62 -19.03 -10.64
N ARG A 588 3.50 -19.74 -10.62
CA ARG A 588 2.45 -19.55 -11.63
C ARG A 588 1.67 -18.27 -11.30
N VAL A 589 1.69 -17.34 -12.24
CA VAL A 589 0.96 -16.08 -12.16
C VAL A 589 -0.15 -16.12 -13.21
N PHE A 590 -1.30 -15.54 -12.85
CA PHE A 590 -2.49 -15.47 -13.71
C PHE A 590 -2.94 -14.02 -13.86
N VAL A 591 -3.71 -13.77 -14.93
CA VAL A 591 -4.33 -12.47 -15.20
C VAL A 591 -5.84 -12.63 -15.36
N PRO A 592 -6.64 -11.56 -15.19
CA PRO A 592 -8.08 -11.61 -15.42
C PRO A 592 -8.41 -12.00 -16.87
N THR A 593 -9.49 -12.76 -17.05
CA THR A 593 -10.07 -13.03 -18.37
C THR A 593 -10.77 -11.79 -18.92
N ALA A 594 -10.80 -11.65 -20.26
CA ALA A 594 -11.39 -10.52 -20.96
C ALA A 594 -12.64 -10.95 -21.79
N ASN A 595 -13.47 -9.97 -22.13
CA ASN A 595 -14.59 -10.14 -23.05
C ASN A 595 -14.17 -9.92 -24.52
N SER A 596 -15.13 -10.01 -25.45
CA SER A 596 -14.90 -9.79 -26.89
C SER A 596 -14.45 -8.37 -27.26
N ASP A 597 -14.60 -7.41 -26.37
CA ASP A 597 -14.07 -6.06 -26.52
C ASP A 597 -12.64 -5.90 -25.96
N GLY A 598 -12.05 -6.96 -25.38
CA GLY A 598 -10.74 -6.92 -24.74
C GLY A 598 -10.73 -6.26 -23.35
N ILE A 599 -11.89 -6.16 -22.71
CA ILE A 599 -12.06 -5.56 -21.38
C ILE A 599 -12.15 -6.68 -20.35
N ASP A 600 -11.43 -6.56 -19.23
CA ASP A 600 -11.46 -7.53 -18.14
C ASP A 600 -12.90 -7.81 -17.66
N LEU A 601 -13.20 -9.08 -17.40
CA LEU A 601 -14.54 -9.51 -17.00
C LEU A 601 -14.79 -9.43 -15.48
N PRO A 602 -13.88 -9.93 -14.60
CA PRO A 602 -14.17 -10.00 -13.16
C PRO A 602 -14.00 -8.65 -12.47
N GLY A 603 -14.55 -8.53 -11.25
CA GLY A 603 -14.34 -7.38 -10.36
C GLY A 603 -15.49 -6.38 -10.33
N VAL A 604 -15.19 -5.19 -9.83
CA VAL A 604 -16.08 -4.02 -9.78
C VAL A 604 -15.89 -3.22 -11.06
N ARG A 605 -16.84 -3.32 -11.97
CA ARG A 605 -16.77 -2.69 -13.29
C ARG A 605 -17.35 -1.28 -13.24
N SER A 606 -16.51 -0.26 -13.47
CA SER A 606 -16.98 1.11 -13.57
C SER A 606 -18.00 1.32 -14.72
N PRO A 607 -18.79 2.40 -14.69
CA PRO A 607 -19.64 2.77 -15.83
C PRO A 607 -18.85 2.89 -17.16
N ASP A 608 -17.58 3.33 -17.12
CA ASP A 608 -16.69 3.41 -18.29
C ASP A 608 -16.44 2.05 -18.97
N LEU A 609 -16.52 0.96 -18.21
CA LEU A 609 -16.33 -0.41 -18.73
C LEU A 609 -17.63 -1.16 -18.98
N THR A 610 -18.71 -0.76 -18.30
CA THR A 610 -20.05 -1.35 -18.52
C THR A 610 -20.70 -0.75 -19.77
N VAL A 611 -20.40 0.52 -20.06
CA VAL A 611 -20.88 1.29 -21.21
C VAL A 611 -19.66 1.86 -21.96
N PRO A 612 -18.84 0.99 -22.61
CA PRO A 612 -17.51 1.37 -23.05
C PRO A 612 -17.52 2.19 -24.34
N LEU A 613 -16.56 3.09 -24.46
CA LEU A 613 -16.27 3.86 -25.68
C LEU A 613 -15.03 3.34 -26.42
N GLY A 614 -14.42 2.31 -25.90
CA GLY A 614 -13.23 1.63 -26.43
C GLY A 614 -12.80 0.51 -25.53
N THR A 615 -11.75 -0.19 -25.88
CA THR A 615 -11.07 -1.15 -25.03
C THR A 615 -10.16 -0.41 -24.06
N SER A 616 -10.42 -0.54 -22.76
CA SER A 616 -9.50 -0.10 -21.71
C SER A 616 -8.76 -1.32 -21.17
N MET A 617 -7.45 -1.37 -21.44
CA MET A 617 -6.57 -2.43 -20.96
C MET A 617 -5.79 -1.97 -19.74
N PRO A 618 -5.57 -2.83 -18.73
CA PRO A 618 -4.75 -2.48 -17.57
C PRO A 618 -3.25 -2.44 -17.87
N TRP A 619 -2.82 -2.91 -19.03
CA TRP A 619 -1.44 -2.99 -19.50
C TRP A 619 -1.23 -2.14 -20.75
N ASN A 620 0.04 -1.80 -21.04
CA ASN A 620 0.45 -1.05 -22.23
C ASN A 620 1.84 -1.53 -22.64
N PRO A 621 2.08 -1.89 -23.90
CA PRO A 621 3.43 -2.21 -24.35
C PRO A 621 4.31 -0.95 -24.44
N ARG A 622 5.61 -1.12 -24.35
CA ARG A 622 6.58 -0.06 -24.61
C ARG A 622 6.68 0.19 -26.12
N ALA A 623 6.88 1.44 -26.46
CA ALA A 623 7.03 1.89 -27.87
C ALA A 623 8.43 1.56 -28.42
N ALA A 624 8.57 1.58 -29.72
CA ALA A 624 9.84 1.45 -30.41
C ALA A 624 10.88 2.47 -29.91
N GLY A 625 12.10 2.03 -29.64
CA GLY A 625 13.18 2.83 -29.07
C GLY A 625 13.14 2.94 -27.54
N TYR A 626 12.27 2.16 -26.86
CA TYR A 626 12.12 2.14 -25.42
C TYR A 626 12.02 0.70 -24.85
N ALA A 627 12.75 -0.27 -25.37
CA ALA A 627 12.57 -1.71 -25.14
C ALA A 627 11.18 -2.17 -25.65
N GLU A 628 11.00 -2.09 -26.96
CA GLU A 628 9.72 -2.29 -27.63
C GLU A 628 9.04 -3.60 -27.23
N GLY A 629 7.76 -3.52 -26.88
CA GLY A 629 6.94 -4.67 -26.53
C GLY A 629 7.00 -5.08 -25.05
N ASP A 630 7.98 -4.67 -24.27
CA ASP A 630 7.99 -4.87 -22.83
C ASP A 630 6.85 -4.08 -22.16
N GLN A 631 6.60 -4.31 -20.87
CA GLN A 631 5.55 -3.59 -20.14
C GLN A 631 5.91 -2.09 -20.00
N CYS A 632 5.01 -1.21 -20.44
CA CYS A 632 5.12 0.20 -20.18
C CYS A 632 4.47 0.55 -18.85
N VAL A 633 5.12 1.42 -18.11
CA VAL A 633 4.74 1.92 -16.80
C VAL A 633 3.23 2.03 -16.62
N SER A 634 2.78 1.95 -15.42
CA SER A 634 1.47 2.07 -14.74
C SER A 634 0.28 2.74 -15.47
N ASN A 635 0.36 3.03 -16.77
CA ASN A 635 -0.63 3.86 -17.47
C ASN A 635 -1.75 3.09 -18.19
N GLY A 636 -1.59 1.79 -18.44
CA GLY A 636 -2.54 1.01 -19.23
C GLY A 636 -2.79 1.59 -20.63
N SER A 637 -3.73 1.04 -21.35
CA SER A 637 -4.05 1.48 -22.71
C SER A 637 -5.53 1.80 -22.88
N PHE A 638 -5.82 2.72 -23.81
CA PHE A 638 -7.17 2.97 -24.33
C PHE A 638 -7.17 2.92 -25.85
N ILE A 639 -7.96 2.01 -26.41
CA ILE A 639 -8.14 1.83 -27.87
C ILE A 639 -9.60 2.17 -28.19
N PRO A 640 -9.91 3.33 -28.77
CA PRO A 640 -11.28 3.72 -29.05
C PRO A 640 -11.96 2.74 -30.02
N PHE A 641 -13.27 2.61 -29.94
CA PHE A 641 -14.04 1.94 -30.98
C PHE A 641 -14.16 2.85 -32.21
N ALA A 642 -14.31 2.25 -33.40
CA ALA A 642 -14.67 2.99 -34.59
C ALA A 642 -15.97 3.78 -34.33
N THR A 643 -16.10 4.98 -34.90
CA THR A 643 -17.30 5.81 -34.71
C THR A 643 -18.50 5.22 -35.48
N THR A 644 -18.26 4.79 -36.70
CA THR A 644 -19.28 4.28 -37.59
C THR A 644 -19.06 2.80 -37.99
N GLU A 645 -20.11 2.13 -38.45
CA GLU A 645 -20.02 0.78 -39.00
C GLU A 645 -19.10 0.75 -40.23
N ALA A 646 -19.11 1.80 -41.05
CA ALA A 646 -18.26 1.91 -42.24
C ALA A 646 -16.76 1.97 -41.87
N GLU A 647 -16.37 2.81 -40.87
CA GLU A 647 -14.98 2.89 -40.36
C GLU A 647 -14.54 1.56 -39.77
N ARG A 648 -15.41 0.88 -39.01
CA ARG A 648 -15.16 -0.47 -38.49
C ARG A 648 -14.87 -1.49 -39.58
N ALA A 649 -15.71 -1.49 -40.63
CA ALA A 649 -15.55 -2.41 -41.75
C ALA A 649 -14.27 -2.12 -42.53
N GLU A 650 -13.92 -0.87 -42.76
CA GLU A 650 -12.69 -0.45 -43.43
C GLU A 650 -11.43 -0.86 -42.68
N SER A 651 -11.42 -0.68 -41.36
CA SER A 651 -10.28 -1.02 -40.50
C SER A 651 -10.18 -2.53 -40.21
N GLY A 652 -11.24 -3.30 -40.44
CA GLY A 652 -11.32 -4.71 -40.04
C GLY A 652 -11.39 -4.90 -38.51
N ASP A 653 -11.82 -3.87 -37.74
CA ASP A 653 -11.98 -3.99 -36.29
C ASP A 653 -13.10 -5.01 -35.96
N PRO A 654 -12.80 -6.07 -35.18
CA PRO A 654 -13.81 -7.06 -34.81
C PRO A 654 -14.84 -6.55 -33.81
N ARG A 655 -14.54 -5.43 -33.12
CA ARG A 655 -15.41 -4.84 -32.10
C ARG A 655 -16.48 -3.96 -32.76
N SER A 656 -17.70 -3.95 -32.21
CA SER A 656 -18.77 -3.09 -32.71
C SER A 656 -18.41 -1.60 -32.56
N SER A 657 -18.79 -0.79 -33.54
CA SER A 657 -18.64 0.67 -33.56
C SER A 657 -19.54 1.35 -32.53
N LEU A 658 -19.29 2.62 -32.22
CA LEU A 658 -20.13 3.43 -31.34
C LEU A 658 -21.56 3.56 -31.88
N GLN A 659 -21.70 3.70 -33.21
CA GLN A 659 -23.00 3.78 -33.88
C GLN A 659 -23.83 2.51 -33.72
N GLU A 660 -23.19 1.32 -33.73
CA GLU A 660 -23.85 0.03 -33.52
C GLU A 660 -24.23 -0.17 -32.04
N ARG A 661 -23.52 0.44 -31.12
CA ARG A 661 -23.72 0.29 -29.66
C ARG A 661 -24.77 1.23 -29.10
N TYR A 662 -24.77 2.46 -29.55
CA TYR A 662 -25.54 3.54 -28.91
C TYR A 662 -26.43 4.26 -29.95
N ALA A 663 -27.74 4.22 -29.71
CA ALA A 663 -28.70 4.87 -30.61
C ALA A 663 -28.56 6.41 -30.60
N SER A 664 -28.06 7.01 -29.52
CA SER A 664 -27.82 8.43 -29.36
C SER A 664 -26.98 8.73 -28.12
N ARG A 665 -26.51 9.98 -27.96
CA ARG A 665 -25.89 10.45 -26.71
C ARG A 665 -26.82 10.24 -25.51
N ALA A 666 -28.12 10.51 -25.66
CA ALA A 666 -29.09 10.32 -24.58
C ALA A 666 -29.20 8.83 -24.17
N ASP A 667 -29.13 7.88 -25.11
CA ASP A 667 -29.10 6.45 -24.81
C ASP A 667 -27.82 6.08 -24.04
N TYR A 668 -26.65 6.57 -24.49
CA TYR A 668 -25.37 6.37 -23.79
C TYR A 668 -25.44 6.87 -22.33
N VAL A 669 -25.87 8.12 -22.12
CA VAL A 669 -25.98 8.71 -20.78
C VAL A 669 -26.97 7.95 -19.90
N ALA A 670 -28.11 7.50 -20.46
CA ALA A 670 -29.07 6.69 -19.73
C ALA A 670 -28.49 5.35 -19.27
N ARG A 671 -27.67 4.69 -20.10
CA ARG A 671 -27.00 3.44 -19.76
C ARG A 671 -25.90 3.66 -18.70
N VAL A 672 -25.10 4.74 -18.81
CA VAL A 672 -24.14 5.14 -17.77
C VAL A 672 -24.83 5.35 -16.43
N ARG A 673 -25.95 6.08 -16.41
CA ARG A 673 -26.77 6.28 -15.20
C ARG A 673 -27.25 4.95 -14.61
N ALA A 674 -27.74 4.03 -15.45
CA ALA A 674 -28.21 2.72 -14.98
C ALA A 674 -27.06 1.89 -14.39
N ALA A 675 -25.88 1.88 -15.02
CA ALA A 675 -24.70 1.19 -14.51
C ALA A 675 -24.22 1.77 -13.16
N ALA A 676 -24.19 3.10 -13.04
CA ALA A 676 -23.80 3.77 -11.79
C ALA A 676 -24.78 3.50 -10.64
N LEU A 677 -26.09 3.55 -10.91
CA LEU A 677 -27.14 3.21 -9.93
C LEU A 677 -27.05 1.76 -9.46
N ALA A 678 -26.76 0.82 -10.37
CA ALA A 678 -26.54 -0.59 -10.00
C ALA A 678 -25.38 -0.73 -9.02
N LEU A 679 -24.23 -0.07 -9.27
CA LEU A 679 -23.10 -0.08 -8.36
C LEU A 679 -23.42 0.53 -6.99
N ARG A 680 -24.24 1.60 -6.97
CA ARG A 680 -24.71 2.20 -5.72
C ARG A 680 -25.57 1.21 -4.93
N ASP A 681 -26.53 0.58 -5.59
CA ASP A 681 -27.46 -0.36 -4.94
C ASP A 681 -26.75 -1.63 -4.46
N GLU A 682 -25.62 -1.97 -5.06
CA GLU A 682 -24.71 -3.05 -4.64
C GLU A 682 -23.70 -2.63 -3.57
N GLY A 683 -23.64 -1.35 -3.18
CA GLY A 683 -22.75 -0.82 -2.14
C GLY A 683 -21.33 -0.47 -2.62
N PHE A 684 -21.09 -0.34 -3.91
CA PHE A 684 -19.77 0.00 -4.49
C PHE A 684 -19.66 1.45 -4.97
N MET A 685 -20.72 2.23 -4.90
CA MET A 685 -20.72 3.63 -5.32
C MET A 685 -21.60 4.48 -4.39
N LEU A 686 -21.21 5.73 -4.13
CA LEU A 686 -22.03 6.70 -3.42
C LEU A 686 -22.89 7.49 -4.41
N GLN A 687 -23.97 8.17 -3.92
CA GLN A 687 -24.83 8.97 -4.80
C GLN A 687 -24.09 10.11 -5.49
N ASP A 688 -23.16 10.78 -4.81
CA ASP A 688 -22.33 11.85 -5.40
C ASP A 688 -21.51 11.34 -6.59
N ASP A 689 -21.03 10.09 -6.53
CA ASP A 689 -20.27 9.44 -7.60
C ASP A 689 -21.15 9.01 -8.78
N VAL A 690 -22.43 8.66 -8.51
CA VAL A 690 -23.43 8.45 -9.57
C VAL A 690 -23.64 9.74 -10.35
N ASP A 691 -23.84 10.85 -9.63
CA ASP A 691 -24.07 12.16 -10.25
C ASP A 691 -22.84 12.65 -11.03
N PHE A 692 -21.64 12.45 -10.49
CA PHE A 692 -20.38 12.73 -11.17
C PHE A 692 -20.22 11.91 -12.46
N SER A 693 -20.50 10.61 -12.42
CA SER A 693 -20.38 9.72 -13.58
C SER A 693 -21.34 10.12 -14.70
N VAL A 694 -22.56 10.53 -14.35
CA VAL A 694 -23.57 11.02 -15.31
C VAL A 694 -23.16 12.35 -15.92
N ALA A 695 -22.74 13.33 -15.11
CA ALA A 695 -22.28 14.64 -15.60
C ALA A 695 -21.08 14.51 -16.54
N ARG A 696 -20.17 13.57 -16.25
CA ARG A 696 -19.02 13.26 -17.10
C ARG A 696 -19.49 12.66 -18.43
N ALA A 697 -20.46 11.75 -18.43
CA ALA A 697 -21.00 11.14 -19.66
C ALA A 697 -21.71 12.17 -20.56
N GLU A 698 -22.40 13.16 -19.98
CA GLU A 698 -23.07 14.26 -20.72
C GLU A 698 -22.07 15.12 -21.52
N THR A 699 -20.82 15.24 -21.03
CA THR A 699 -19.78 16.09 -21.63
C THR A 699 -18.76 15.30 -22.47
N THR A 700 -18.87 13.98 -22.55
CA THR A 700 -17.94 13.12 -23.28
C THR A 700 -17.96 13.42 -24.78
N PRO A 701 -16.80 13.73 -25.44
CA PRO A 701 -16.78 14.23 -26.81
C PRO A 701 -16.90 13.13 -27.89
N LEU A 702 -16.84 11.85 -27.52
CA LEU A 702 -16.70 10.71 -28.45
C LEU A 702 -17.99 10.27 -29.15
N LEU A 703 -19.11 10.92 -28.91
CA LEU A 703 -20.38 10.66 -29.62
C LEU A 703 -20.80 11.93 -30.37
N PRO A 704 -21.25 11.81 -31.64
CA PRO A 704 -21.75 12.94 -32.44
C PRO A 704 -22.98 13.61 -31.84
#